data_c329f0894e55d5b3a519d8decebedbb8
#
_entry.id   c329f0894e55d5b3a519d8decebedbb8
#
_cell.length_a   1.000
_cell.length_b   1.000
_cell.length_c   1.000
_cell.angle_alpha   90.00
_cell.angle_beta   90.00
_cell.angle_gamma   90.00
#
_symmetry.space_group_name_H-M   'P 1'
#
loop_
_entity.id
_entity.type
_entity.pdbx_description
1 polymer ?
#
loop_
_entity_poly.entity_id
_entity_poly.type
_entity_poly.pdbx_seq_one_letter_code
_entity_poly.pdbx_strand_id
1 'polypeptide(L)'
;MKRISTFFICLLTAIGVQAQVSSNPYKFLGNITTSYSVDAGGGVPQYYKLWNQITCENESKWSSVEGNRGNFNWGGADNAFNYAKQHNFTYKFHALVWGAQYPGWLDNLPAGERFSAMTNWFNHAKEHYETLPMIDVVNEAVGNHQAGNPMIKETLGGGGKTGYDWLIKAFEMAYERWPDAILIYNDYNSIRWDLDNYITLVQTLRDAGAPIDAYGNQSHEVSDISEDELKNALKKQQDALKMPMFVTELDIDIANDAQQKAQYQKVLPNMWEAPYCAGVTLWGYVLGKTWVGNSGLYRNGTERPAMTWIKEYMQTDAAKNAVGPFPGTKKEASIYIRPASLKVAKDDVLPIKVRARMATKTIEKIDLYAGSDLIATMTEEPYIAEYTASTTGQKTLKAVVTTTDGTTYERLSRIQVTRGTARKPYNDVVAELPGTINVNEYDEGMSGVSSGNMPAAREKITTTATKDGQWMEYTVDVKEEGLYMMEVELASTKTGGMFHLSEYGFDNLTFFTNITEVPNTGSNSEFTTLRVPMTEELTAGRHVFCLNVDKGGFYIKSMTFKLSPVIRIPGTLEMEDFANCSDGIDIINSNDGLVLGNTSNGEWLEYIIDVTHTSSKYSYEAVVSSAASGAKFSITLIDSDGKEKTLGSVSVPQTGSLDSYEVKSGKIRNTIEAGKQKLRINITSGNCNIDKITFTCPEASGISEMTSNEAANGNIYNLSGQKVDAGYKGFIINNGKKVIKR
;
A
#
# COMPACT_ATOMS: atom_id res chain seq x y z
N MET A 1 -62.02 17.65 -45.20
CA MET A 1 -61.44 16.79 -44.16
C MET A 1 -60.67 17.67 -43.19
N LYS A 2 -61.23 17.90 -42.03
CA LYS A 2 -60.64 18.73 -40.98
C LYS A 2 -59.73 17.82 -40.13
N ARG A 3 -58.42 18.17 -40.06
CA ARG A 3 -57.49 17.53 -39.12
C ARG A 3 -57.65 18.17 -37.73
N ILE A 4 -58.06 17.35 -36.76
CA ILE A 4 -58.08 17.70 -35.34
C ILE A 4 -56.69 17.38 -34.80
N SER A 5 -55.95 18.43 -34.40
CA SER A 5 -54.69 18.30 -33.67
C SER A 5 -55.01 18.24 -32.17
N THR A 6 -54.81 17.04 -31.58
CA THR A 6 -54.94 16.84 -30.16
C THR A 6 -53.64 17.33 -29.50
N PHE A 7 -53.69 18.41 -28.73
CA PHE A 7 -52.62 18.85 -27.85
C PHE A 7 -52.62 17.98 -26.59
N PHE A 8 -51.58 17.17 -26.41
CA PHE A 8 -51.31 16.54 -25.14
C PHE A 8 -50.60 17.58 -24.23
N ILE A 9 -51.32 18.06 -23.24
CA ILE A 9 -50.71 18.85 -22.14
C ILE A 9 -50.13 17.82 -21.18
N CYS A 10 -48.79 17.63 -21.20
CA CYS A 10 -48.05 16.96 -20.15
C CYS A 10 -48.09 17.86 -18.89
N LEU A 11 -48.91 17.47 -17.94
CA LEU A 11 -48.90 18.01 -16.57
C LEU A 11 -47.59 17.51 -15.93
N LEU A 12 -46.53 18.29 -15.95
CA LEU A 12 -45.35 18.12 -15.10
C LEU A 12 -45.81 18.41 -13.67
N THR A 13 -46.17 17.36 -12.92
CA THR A 13 -46.18 17.43 -11.47
C THR A 13 -44.79 17.72 -11.01
N ALA A 14 -44.48 18.97 -10.69
CA ALA A 14 -43.30 19.32 -9.91
C ALA A 14 -43.45 18.63 -8.55
N ILE A 15 -42.89 17.44 -8.42
CA ILE A 15 -42.57 16.87 -7.10
C ILE A 15 -41.58 17.88 -6.52
N GLY A 16 -42.05 18.69 -5.57
CA GLY A 16 -41.18 19.59 -4.82
C GLY A 16 -40.11 18.75 -4.14
N VAL A 17 -38.97 18.64 -4.77
CA VAL A 17 -37.73 18.16 -4.12
C VAL A 17 -37.47 19.19 -3.03
N GLN A 18 -37.73 18.82 -1.79
CA GLN A 18 -37.43 19.66 -0.65
C GLN A 18 -35.90 19.84 -0.67
N ALA A 19 -35.45 21.03 -1.03
CA ALA A 19 -34.03 21.32 -1.22
C ALA A 19 -33.27 21.06 0.08
N GLN A 20 -32.11 20.41 -0.03
CA GLN A 20 -31.13 20.29 1.04
C GLN A 20 -30.75 21.68 1.57
N VAL A 21 -30.16 21.76 2.76
CA VAL A 21 -29.76 23.04 3.36
C VAL A 21 -28.79 23.81 2.43
N SER A 22 -27.86 23.13 1.79
CA SER A 22 -26.99 23.71 0.76
C SER A 22 -27.42 23.27 -0.64
N SER A 23 -27.53 24.21 -1.55
CA SER A 23 -27.72 24.00 -2.99
C SER A 23 -26.47 24.36 -3.82
N ASN A 24 -25.33 24.56 -3.18
CA ASN A 24 -24.07 24.89 -3.85
C ASN A 24 -23.62 23.71 -4.72
N PRO A 25 -23.34 23.87 -6.03
CA PRO A 25 -22.92 22.80 -6.93
C PRO A 25 -21.43 22.44 -6.81
N TYR A 26 -20.62 23.27 -6.16
CA TYR A 26 -19.17 23.12 -6.05
C TYR A 26 -18.72 22.53 -4.71
N LYS A 27 -19.55 22.62 -3.68
CA LYS A 27 -19.22 22.24 -2.31
C LYS A 27 -20.36 21.46 -1.68
N PHE A 28 -20.04 20.61 -0.73
CA PHE A 28 -21.03 19.93 0.07
C PHE A 28 -21.11 20.52 1.50
N LEU A 29 -22.30 20.43 2.09
CA LEU A 29 -22.52 20.57 3.53
C LEU A 29 -23.00 19.22 4.06
N GLY A 30 -22.14 18.55 4.81
CA GLY A 30 -22.36 17.19 5.28
C GLY A 30 -22.47 17.07 6.79
N ASN A 31 -22.69 15.85 7.21
CA ASN A 31 -22.69 15.47 8.63
C ASN A 31 -22.26 14.01 8.81
N ILE A 32 -22.22 13.57 10.07
CA ILE A 32 -21.97 12.17 10.41
C ILE A 32 -23.26 11.40 10.66
N THR A 33 -23.15 10.08 10.73
CA THR A 33 -24.17 9.20 11.30
C THR A 33 -24.46 9.59 12.74
N THR A 34 -25.63 9.24 13.25
CA THR A 34 -26.04 9.54 14.64
C THR A 34 -26.33 8.25 15.39
N SER A 35 -25.46 7.87 16.33
CA SER A 35 -25.60 6.64 17.11
C SER A 35 -25.86 5.41 16.22
N TYR A 36 -25.01 5.19 15.21
CA TYR A 36 -25.08 4.11 14.21
C TYR A 36 -26.32 4.15 13.27
N SER A 37 -27.02 5.27 13.23
CA SER A 37 -28.18 5.47 12.33
C SER A 37 -27.93 6.66 11.41
N VAL A 38 -28.41 6.59 10.18
CA VAL A 38 -28.35 7.74 9.25
C VAL A 38 -29.40 8.76 9.62
N ASP A 39 -30.66 8.35 9.72
CA ASP A 39 -31.74 9.22 10.18
C ASP A 39 -31.78 9.26 11.70
N ALA A 40 -31.65 10.44 12.29
CA ALA A 40 -31.56 10.61 13.74
C ALA A 40 -32.88 10.31 14.51
N GLY A 41 -34.02 10.37 13.82
CA GLY A 41 -35.35 10.21 14.42
C GLY A 41 -35.73 11.34 15.39
N GLY A 42 -36.65 11.08 16.30
CA GLY A 42 -36.98 12.00 17.40
C GLY A 42 -37.51 13.38 16.97
N GLY A 43 -38.17 13.50 15.82
CA GLY A 43 -38.65 14.78 15.28
C GLY A 43 -37.64 15.57 14.44
N VAL A 44 -36.40 15.09 14.35
CA VAL A 44 -35.38 15.67 13.44
C VAL A 44 -35.72 15.29 12.01
N PRO A 45 -35.64 16.20 11.03
CA PRO A 45 -35.85 15.85 9.63
C PRO A 45 -34.92 14.73 9.16
N GLN A 46 -35.38 13.96 8.16
CA GLN A 46 -34.56 12.92 7.55
C GLN A 46 -33.25 13.51 7.02
N TYR A 47 -32.17 12.75 7.09
CA TYR A 47 -30.81 13.18 6.77
C TYR A 47 -30.70 13.85 5.40
N TYR A 48 -31.22 13.23 4.34
CA TYR A 48 -31.18 13.74 2.96
C TYR A 48 -31.88 15.08 2.74
N LYS A 49 -32.74 15.52 3.67
CA LYS A 49 -33.40 16.83 3.65
C LYS A 49 -32.52 17.95 4.22
N LEU A 50 -31.46 17.56 4.92
CA LEU A 50 -30.55 18.49 5.60
C LEU A 50 -29.19 18.54 4.90
N TRP A 51 -28.60 17.39 4.64
CA TRP A 51 -27.21 17.23 4.26
C TRP A 51 -27.06 16.58 2.88
N ASN A 52 -25.96 16.88 2.19
CA ASN A 52 -25.60 16.31 0.89
C ASN A 52 -24.23 15.62 0.87
N GLN A 53 -23.71 15.32 2.04
CA GLN A 53 -22.54 14.45 2.23
C GLN A 53 -22.70 13.71 3.56
N ILE A 54 -22.24 12.46 3.62
CA ILE A 54 -22.24 11.66 4.84
C ILE A 54 -20.86 11.04 5.12
N THR A 55 -20.50 11.02 6.40
CA THR A 55 -19.35 10.30 6.96
C THR A 55 -19.86 9.40 8.08
N CYS A 56 -19.34 8.18 8.18
CA CYS A 56 -19.57 7.35 9.37
C CYS A 56 -18.86 7.95 10.57
N GLU A 57 -19.54 8.10 11.71
CA GLU A 57 -18.85 8.51 12.95
C GLU A 57 -17.86 7.43 13.41
N ASN A 58 -18.30 6.15 13.42
CA ASN A 58 -17.51 5.03 13.90
C ASN A 58 -17.57 3.78 13.00
N GLU A 59 -18.61 3.62 12.21
CA GLU A 59 -19.00 2.35 11.59
C GLU A 59 -18.03 1.85 10.51
N SER A 60 -17.25 2.74 9.90
CA SER A 60 -16.25 2.42 8.87
C SER A 60 -14.82 2.31 9.41
N LYS A 61 -14.59 2.51 10.71
CA LYS A 61 -13.28 2.40 11.33
C LYS A 61 -12.86 0.94 11.43
N TRP A 62 -11.58 0.66 11.29
CA TRP A 62 -11.05 -0.71 11.20
C TRP A 62 -11.50 -1.60 12.36
N SER A 63 -11.42 -1.12 13.62
CA SER A 63 -11.90 -1.90 14.77
C SER A 63 -13.40 -2.20 14.75
N SER A 64 -14.21 -1.34 14.13
CA SER A 64 -15.66 -1.56 14.02
C SER A 64 -16.00 -2.58 12.95
N VAL A 65 -15.20 -2.65 11.88
CA VAL A 65 -15.40 -3.58 10.77
C VAL A 65 -14.78 -4.93 11.06
N GLU A 66 -13.54 -4.97 11.56
CA GLU A 66 -12.77 -6.20 11.82
C GLU A 66 -12.42 -6.32 13.31
N GLY A 67 -13.42 -6.34 14.17
CA GLY A 67 -13.23 -6.53 15.61
C GLY A 67 -12.55 -7.85 15.99
N ASN A 68 -12.76 -8.89 15.19
CA ASN A 68 -12.05 -10.17 15.27
C ASN A 68 -11.31 -10.42 13.95
N ARG A 69 -10.06 -10.83 14.01
CA ARG A 69 -9.18 -11.06 12.86
C ARG A 69 -9.84 -11.95 11.80
N GLY A 70 -9.91 -11.46 10.56
CA GLY A 70 -10.49 -12.16 9.41
C GLY A 70 -12.03 -12.16 9.35
N ASN A 71 -12.71 -11.47 10.27
CA ASN A 71 -14.17 -11.37 10.25
C ASN A 71 -14.61 -9.92 10.01
N PHE A 72 -14.94 -9.59 8.77
CA PHE A 72 -15.30 -8.26 8.33
C PHE A 72 -16.82 -8.04 8.35
N ASN A 73 -17.28 -7.08 9.15
CA ASN A 73 -18.68 -6.66 9.25
C ASN A 73 -18.87 -5.23 8.72
N TRP A 74 -19.27 -5.11 7.48
CA TRP A 74 -19.49 -3.83 6.81
C TRP A 74 -20.87 -3.21 7.04
N GLY A 75 -21.82 -3.95 7.66
CA GLY A 75 -23.23 -3.56 7.72
C GLY A 75 -23.50 -2.14 8.23
N GLY A 76 -22.74 -1.65 9.20
CA GLY A 76 -22.86 -0.27 9.69
C GLY A 76 -22.44 0.77 8.65
N ALA A 77 -21.28 0.57 8.03
CA ALA A 77 -20.75 1.45 6.99
C ALA A 77 -21.60 1.41 5.72
N ASP A 78 -22.10 0.23 5.34
CA ASP A 78 -23.00 0.03 4.21
C ASP A 78 -24.29 0.83 4.32
N ASN A 79 -24.84 0.97 5.52
CA ASN A 79 -26.04 1.78 5.74
C ASN A 79 -25.80 3.23 5.29
N ALA A 80 -24.69 3.84 5.65
CA ALA A 80 -24.35 5.21 5.25
C ALA A 80 -24.00 5.30 3.76
N PHE A 81 -23.19 4.36 3.25
CA PHE A 81 -22.77 4.33 1.85
C PHE A 81 -23.97 4.14 0.90
N ASN A 82 -24.84 3.19 1.18
CA ASN A 82 -26.04 2.93 0.37
C ASN A 82 -27.05 4.07 0.46
N TYR A 83 -27.19 4.71 1.64
CA TYR A 83 -28.04 5.87 1.80
C TYR A 83 -27.54 7.05 0.93
N ALA A 84 -26.22 7.29 0.89
CA ALA A 84 -25.63 8.30 0.00
C ALA A 84 -25.94 8.00 -1.47
N LYS A 85 -25.77 6.75 -1.90
CA LYS A 85 -26.12 6.31 -3.28
C LYS A 85 -27.60 6.51 -3.59
N GLN A 86 -28.48 6.11 -2.67
CA GLN A 86 -29.93 6.21 -2.84
C GLN A 86 -30.38 7.67 -3.02
N HIS A 87 -29.74 8.61 -2.33
CA HIS A 87 -30.11 10.02 -2.34
C HIS A 87 -29.20 10.89 -3.23
N ASN A 88 -28.28 10.26 -3.99
CA ASN A 88 -27.37 10.90 -4.93
C ASN A 88 -26.53 12.03 -4.29
N PHE A 89 -25.91 11.76 -3.14
CA PHE A 89 -24.92 12.63 -2.53
C PHE A 89 -23.63 11.87 -2.19
N THR A 90 -22.61 12.58 -1.74
CA THR A 90 -21.30 12.00 -1.60
C THR A 90 -21.07 11.33 -0.25
N TYR A 91 -20.22 10.30 -0.23
CA TYR A 91 -19.78 9.57 0.94
C TYR A 91 -18.27 9.82 1.18
N LYS A 92 -17.87 10.02 2.42
CA LYS A 92 -16.45 10.05 2.83
C LYS A 92 -16.18 8.84 3.73
N PHE A 93 -15.22 8.03 3.32
CA PHE A 93 -14.74 6.91 4.13
C PHE A 93 -13.80 7.43 5.24
N HIS A 94 -14.11 7.11 6.49
CA HIS A 94 -13.38 7.59 7.66
C HIS A 94 -13.14 6.44 8.65
N ALA A 95 -11.90 6.01 8.84
CA ALA A 95 -10.66 6.29 8.17
C ALA A 95 -9.91 4.95 7.93
N LEU A 96 -8.98 4.92 6.94
CA LEU A 96 -8.23 3.69 6.68
C LEU A 96 -7.20 3.41 7.79
N VAL A 97 -6.46 4.44 8.21
CA VAL A 97 -5.39 4.32 9.21
C VAL A 97 -5.62 5.32 10.33
N TRP A 98 -5.74 4.84 11.56
CA TRP A 98 -5.85 5.66 12.75
C TRP A 98 -5.26 4.97 13.98
N GLY A 99 -4.44 5.69 14.74
CA GLY A 99 -3.79 5.17 15.95
C GLY A 99 -4.69 5.04 17.18
N ALA A 100 -6.02 5.24 17.06
CA ALA A 100 -6.98 5.08 18.14
C ALA A 100 -7.91 3.88 17.96
N GLN A 101 -8.71 3.84 16.90
CA GLN A 101 -9.71 2.80 16.71
C GLN A 101 -9.27 1.76 15.65
N TYR A 102 -8.09 1.16 15.85
CA TYR A 102 -7.64 -0.06 15.19
C TYR A 102 -8.03 -1.30 16.02
N PRO A 103 -8.07 -2.52 15.44
CA PRO A 103 -8.43 -3.73 16.19
C PRO A 103 -7.36 -4.07 17.25
N GLY A 104 -7.77 -4.29 18.50
CA GLY A 104 -6.85 -4.59 19.61
C GLY A 104 -6.06 -5.90 19.46
N TRP A 105 -6.50 -6.81 18.59
CA TRP A 105 -5.73 -8.03 18.29
C TRP A 105 -4.43 -7.72 17.53
N LEU A 106 -4.33 -6.56 16.86
CA LEU A 106 -3.14 -6.13 16.11
C LEU A 106 -1.92 -5.97 17.03
N ASP A 107 -2.13 -5.51 18.26
CA ASP A 107 -1.05 -5.30 19.25
C ASP A 107 -0.30 -6.59 19.62
N ASN A 108 -0.96 -7.74 19.44
CA ASN A 108 -0.41 -9.04 19.78
C ASN A 108 0.31 -9.74 18.61
N LEU A 109 0.39 -9.10 17.45
CA LEU A 109 1.05 -9.67 16.27
C LEU A 109 2.51 -9.21 16.16
N PRO A 110 3.39 -10.05 15.64
CA PRO A 110 4.71 -9.62 15.15
C PRO A 110 4.60 -8.52 14.10
N ALA A 111 5.63 -7.68 13.96
CA ALA A 111 5.60 -6.51 13.07
C ALA A 111 5.30 -6.88 11.61
N GLY A 112 5.91 -7.95 11.07
CA GLY A 112 5.65 -8.43 9.72
C GLY A 112 4.21 -8.88 9.49
N GLU A 113 3.60 -9.55 10.49
CA GLU A 113 2.18 -9.91 10.43
C GLU A 113 1.25 -8.70 10.53
N ARG A 114 1.64 -7.65 11.30
CA ARG A 114 0.86 -6.40 11.39
C ARG A 114 0.77 -5.72 10.03
N PHE A 115 1.88 -5.65 9.27
CA PHE A 115 1.88 -5.09 7.92
C PHE A 115 1.00 -5.90 6.97
N SER A 116 1.10 -7.23 7.02
CA SER A 116 0.24 -8.13 6.24
C SER A 116 -1.24 -7.96 6.61
N ALA A 117 -1.57 -7.82 7.89
CA ALA A 117 -2.93 -7.58 8.36
C ALA A 117 -3.46 -6.22 7.87
N MET A 118 -2.65 -5.18 7.91
CA MET A 118 -3.03 -3.85 7.38
C MET A 118 -3.22 -3.88 5.86
N THR A 119 -2.35 -4.56 5.13
CA THR A 119 -2.52 -4.76 3.68
C THR A 119 -3.82 -5.50 3.37
N ASN A 120 -4.14 -6.53 4.15
CA ASN A 120 -5.39 -7.28 4.03
C ASN A 120 -6.62 -6.41 4.32
N TRP A 121 -6.55 -5.53 5.35
CA TRP A 121 -7.59 -4.55 5.64
C TRP A 121 -7.87 -3.64 4.42
N PHE A 122 -6.81 -3.08 3.80
CA PHE A 122 -6.95 -2.26 2.59
C PHE A 122 -7.55 -3.04 1.43
N ASN A 123 -7.15 -4.30 1.24
CA ASN A 123 -7.66 -5.16 0.17
C ASN A 123 -9.15 -5.46 0.37
N HIS A 124 -9.57 -5.87 1.57
CA HIS A 124 -10.98 -6.12 1.86
C HIS A 124 -11.84 -4.86 1.77
N ALA A 125 -11.31 -3.70 2.18
CA ALA A 125 -12.01 -2.43 1.98
C ALA A 125 -12.18 -2.12 0.48
N LYS A 126 -11.17 -2.40 -0.36
CA LYS A 126 -11.23 -2.24 -1.82
C LYS A 126 -12.19 -3.22 -2.48
N GLU A 127 -12.15 -4.49 -2.09
CA GLU A 127 -13.07 -5.51 -2.59
C GLU A 127 -14.53 -5.16 -2.28
N HIS A 128 -14.77 -4.62 -1.08
CA HIS A 128 -16.13 -4.26 -0.64
C HIS A 128 -16.61 -2.93 -1.26
N TYR A 129 -15.74 -1.93 -1.32
CA TYR A 129 -16.01 -0.62 -1.93
C TYR A 129 -15.11 -0.41 -3.14
N GLU A 130 -15.52 -0.94 -4.28
CA GLU A 130 -14.77 -0.81 -5.55
C GLU A 130 -14.43 0.65 -5.88
N THR A 131 -15.34 1.56 -5.59
CA THR A 131 -15.15 3.01 -5.78
C THR A 131 -15.54 3.80 -4.55
N LEU A 132 -14.66 4.69 -4.12
CA LEU A 132 -14.91 5.66 -3.06
C LEU A 132 -14.61 7.08 -3.58
N PRO A 133 -15.49 8.06 -3.36
CA PRO A 133 -15.24 9.43 -3.84
C PRO A 133 -14.20 10.16 -2.99
N MET A 134 -14.19 9.95 -1.67
CA MET A 134 -13.30 10.61 -0.71
C MET A 134 -12.90 9.64 0.40
N ILE A 135 -11.64 9.73 0.83
CA ILE A 135 -11.07 8.86 1.88
C ILE A 135 -10.20 9.70 2.81
N ASP A 136 -10.48 9.67 4.11
CA ASP A 136 -9.53 10.04 5.13
C ASP A 136 -8.53 8.87 5.26
N VAL A 137 -7.37 9.00 4.58
CA VAL A 137 -6.39 7.90 4.50
C VAL A 137 -5.72 7.70 5.84
N VAL A 138 -5.25 8.78 6.45
CA VAL A 138 -4.65 8.77 7.79
C VAL A 138 -5.32 9.84 8.64
N ASN A 139 -5.68 9.43 9.85
CA ASN A 139 -6.29 10.28 10.86
C ASN A 139 -5.35 10.47 12.07
N GLU A 140 -5.11 11.74 12.47
CA GLU A 140 -4.49 12.16 13.74
C GLU A 140 -3.07 11.64 13.97
N ALA A 141 -2.17 11.91 13.02
CA ALA A 141 -0.79 11.47 13.09
C ALA A 141 0.20 12.57 13.56
N VAL A 142 -0.27 13.79 13.81
CA VAL A 142 0.61 14.87 14.30
C VAL A 142 1.12 14.53 15.72
N GLY A 143 2.44 14.52 15.88
CA GLY A 143 3.07 14.33 17.19
C GLY A 143 2.59 13.07 17.93
N ASN A 144 2.12 13.27 19.15
CA ASN A 144 1.60 12.21 20.03
C ASN A 144 0.06 12.24 20.12
N HIS A 145 -0.63 12.66 19.07
CA HIS A 145 -2.09 12.78 19.10
C HIS A 145 -2.77 11.46 19.45
N GLN A 146 -2.26 10.33 18.99
CA GLN A 146 -2.82 9.03 19.35
C GLN A 146 -1.78 8.07 19.93
N ALA A 147 -2.17 7.34 20.96
CA ALA A 147 -1.29 6.41 21.67
C ALA A 147 -0.83 5.23 20.78
N GLY A 148 -1.62 4.83 19.78
CA GLY A 148 -1.29 3.76 18.84
C GLY A 148 -0.39 4.19 17.68
N ASN A 149 -0.16 5.50 17.48
CA ASN A 149 0.67 5.99 16.37
C ASN A 149 2.08 5.36 16.31
N PRO A 150 2.80 5.15 17.42
CA PRO A 150 4.11 4.51 17.37
C PRO A 150 4.04 3.09 16.77
N MET A 151 3.04 2.28 17.14
CA MET A 151 2.85 0.93 16.62
C MET A 151 2.43 0.96 15.14
N ILE A 152 1.52 1.86 14.74
CA ILE A 152 1.13 2.04 13.34
C ILE A 152 2.32 2.50 12.49
N LYS A 153 3.11 3.46 12.99
CA LYS A 153 4.34 3.91 12.36
C LYS A 153 5.32 2.76 12.13
N GLU A 154 5.54 1.94 13.15
CA GLU A 154 6.37 0.75 13.08
C GLU A 154 5.82 -0.25 12.04
N THR A 155 4.52 -0.49 12.03
CA THR A 155 3.83 -1.38 11.06
C THR A 155 4.03 -0.93 9.61
N LEU A 156 4.11 0.37 9.35
CA LEU A 156 4.25 0.96 8.01
C LEU A 156 5.71 1.36 7.67
N GLY A 157 6.71 0.80 8.35
CA GLY A 157 8.12 0.96 8.02
C GLY A 157 8.79 2.22 8.58
N GLY A 158 8.26 2.75 9.67
CA GLY A 158 8.96 3.80 10.41
C GLY A 158 8.92 5.18 9.77
N GLY A 159 9.76 6.08 10.30
CA GLY A 159 9.84 7.46 9.81
C GLY A 159 10.65 7.66 8.55
N GLY A 160 11.58 6.75 8.29
CA GLY A 160 12.48 6.80 7.12
C GLY A 160 13.21 8.14 6.96
N LYS A 161 13.52 8.50 5.73
CA LYS A 161 14.27 9.71 5.36
C LYS A 161 13.52 11.02 5.65
N THR A 162 12.21 11.02 5.51
CA THR A 162 11.39 12.23 5.69
C THR A 162 10.93 12.45 7.13
N GLY A 163 10.98 11.40 7.96
CA GLY A 163 10.34 11.33 9.28
C GLY A 163 8.86 10.90 9.21
N TYR A 164 8.28 10.89 7.99
CA TYR A 164 6.87 10.59 7.71
C TYR A 164 6.70 9.52 6.63
N ASP A 165 7.72 8.70 6.35
CA ASP A 165 7.67 7.68 5.30
C ASP A 165 6.52 6.68 5.50
N TRP A 166 6.18 6.37 6.74
CA TRP A 166 5.02 5.55 7.09
C TRP A 166 3.67 6.13 6.62
N LEU A 167 3.54 7.46 6.64
CA LEU A 167 2.35 8.13 6.11
C LEU A 167 2.34 8.10 4.58
N ILE A 168 3.51 8.35 3.97
CA ILE A 168 3.66 8.22 2.51
C ILE A 168 3.24 6.82 2.08
N LYS A 169 3.69 5.77 2.79
CA LYS A 169 3.32 4.38 2.51
C LYS A 169 1.81 4.15 2.62
N ALA A 170 1.15 4.69 3.64
CA ALA A 170 -0.30 4.58 3.77
C ALA A 170 -1.05 5.23 2.58
N PHE A 171 -0.59 6.42 2.14
CA PHE A 171 -1.17 7.10 0.99
C PHE A 171 -0.95 6.32 -0.31
N GLU A 172 0.23 5.72 -0.50
CA GLU A 172 0.48 4.86 -1.66
C GLU A 172 -0.44 3.64 -1.69
N MET A 173 -0.56 2.95 -0.56
CA MET A 173 -1.48 1.81 -0.44
C MET A 173 -2.93 2.18 -0.76
N ALA A 174 -3.36 3.40 -0.39
CA ALA A 174 -4.68 3.91 -0.74
C ALA A 174 -4.79 4.25 -2.23
N TYR A 175 -3.78 4.92 -2.80
CA TYR A 175 -3.77 5.32 -4.21
C TYR A 175 -3.75 4.13 -5.17
N GLU A 176 -3.00 3.08 -4.87
CA GLU A 176 -2.98 1.83 -5.64
C GLU A 176 -4.38 1.22 -5.78
N ARG A 177 -5.22 1.37 -4.76
CA ARG A 177 -6.57 0.80 -4.71
C ARG A 177 -7.65 1.76 -5.21
N TRP A 178 -7.55 3.04 -4.88
CA TRP A 178 -8.54 4.07 -5.24
C TRP A 178 -7.87 5.30 -5.88
N PRO A 179 -7.27 5.16 -7.08
CA PRO A 179 -6.55 6.27 -7.72
C PRO A 179 -7.45 7.45 -8.10
N ASP A 180 -8.77 7.23 -8.20
CA ASP A 180 -9.75 8.26 -8.53
C ASP A 180 -10.37 8.93 -7.29
N ALA A 181 -10.17 8.37 -6.09
CA ALA A 181 -10.64 8.98 -4.85
C ALA A 181 -9.84 10.23 -4.49
N ILE A 182 -10.49 11.18 -3.82
CA ILE A 182 -9.80 12.30 -3.18
C ILE A 182 -9.19 11.78 -1.88
N LEU A 183 -7.86 11.73 -1.80
CA LEU A 183 -7.11 11.20 -0.67
C LEU A 183 -6.74 12.33 0.29
N ILE A 184 -7.19 12.22 1.55
CA ILE A 184 -7.15 13.30 2.55
C ILE A 184 -6.31 12.86 3.75
N TYR A 185 -5.44 13.74 4.23
CA TYR A 185 -4.85 13.66 5.57
C TYR A 185 -5.72 14.47 6.53
N ASN A 186 -6.18 13.89 7.63
CA ASN A 186 -7.11 14.50 8.57
C ASN A 186 -6.54 14.59 9.99
N ASP A 187 -6.68 15.77 10.65
CA ASP A 187 -6.20 15.95 12.04
C ASP A 187 -6.92 17.08 12.78
N TYR A 188 -6.82 17.05 14.12
CA TYR A 188 -7.32 18.08 15.01
C TYR A 188 -6.21 19.05 15.46
N ASN A 189 -6.55 20.09 16.17
CA ASN A 189 -5.66 21.19 16.58
C ASN A 189 -4.92 21.87 15.41
N SER A 190 -5.28 21.52 14.21
CA SER A 190 -4.64 21.93 12.96
C SER A 190 -4.77 23.42 12.65
N ILE A 191 -5.75 24.09 13.22
CA ILE A 191 -6.00 25.53 13.05
C ILE A 191 -5.35 26.35 14.18
N ARG A 192 -4.99 25.71 15.30
CA ARG A 192 -4.59 26.44 16.50
C ARG A 192 -3.31 25.88 17.12
N TRP A 193 -3.40 24.91 18.02
CA TRP A 193 -2.30 24.51 18.90
C TRP A 193 -1.19 23.74 18.17
N ASP A 194 -1.50 22.98 17.13
CA ASP A 194 -0.54 22.20 16.34
C ASP A 194 -0.39 22.68 14.89
N LEU A 195 -0.83 23.92 14.62
CA LEU A 195 -0.82 24.50 13.27
C LEU A 195 0.52 24.33 12.53
N ASP A 196 1.65 24.60 13.20
CA ASP A 196 2.97 24.52 12.55
C ASP A 196 3.43 23.09 12.33
N ASN A 197 3.16 22.19 13.27
CA ASN A 197 3.45 20.76 13.15
C ASN A 197 2.60 20.14 12.03
N TYR A 198 1.32 20.50 11.99
CA TYR A 198 0.38 20.08 10.94
C TYR A 198 0.83 20.52 9.54
N ILE A 199 1.17 21.82 9.40
CA ILE A 199 1.70 22.35 8.13
C ILE A 199 2.97 21.60 7.73
N THR A 200 3.89 21.37 8.66
CA THR A 200 5.17 20.67 8.39
C THR A 200 4.91 19.25 7.89
N LEU A 201 4.01 18.52 8.54
CA LEU A 201 3.66 17.17 8.14
C LEU A 201 3.06 17.14 6.73
N VAL A 202 1.96 17.87 6.49
CA VAL A 202 1.25 17.87 5.18
C VAL A 202 2.19 18.35 4.06
N GLN A 203 3.01 19.37 4.36
CA GLN A 203 3.97 19.90 3.42
C GLN A 203 5.04 18.86 3.05
N THR A 204 5.52 18.08 4.02
CA THR A 204 6.51 17.02 3.79
C THR A 204 5.90 15.91 2.92
N LEU A 205 4.66 15.48 3.19
CA LEU A 205 3.97 14.51 2.35
C LEU A 205 3.84 15.00 0.90
N ARG A 206 3.37 16.24 0.71
CA ARG A 206 3.26 16.85 -0.62
C ARG A 206 4.61 16.92 -1.34
N ASP A 207 5.63 17.41 -0.64
CA ASP A 207 6.94 17.68 -1.23
C ASP A 207 7.68 16.38 -1.56
N ALA A 208 7.46 15.30 -0.79
CA ALA A 208 7.95 13.96 -1.09
C ALA A 208 7.16 13.26 -2.21
N GLY A 209 6.09 13.85 -2.70
CA GLY A 209 5.27 13.32 -3.78
C GLY A 209 4.32 12.21 -3.36
N ALA A 210 3.95 12.13 -2.06
CA ALA A 210 2.85 11.28 -1.63
C ALA A 210 1.57 11.61 -2.40
N PRO A 211 0.74 10.63 -2.74
CA PRO A 211 -0.52 10.87 -3.44
C PRO A 211 -1.60 11.46 -2.53
N ILE A 212 -1.27 12.59 -1.89
CA ILE A 212 -2.19 13.37 -1.06
C ILE A 212 -2.84 14.46 -1.92
N ASP A 213 -4.16 14.49 -1.97
CA ASP A 213 -4.93 15.47 -2.78
C ASP A 213 -5.35 16.68 -1.96
N ALA A 214 -5.66 16.48 -0.69
CA ALA A 214 -6.18 17.52 0.18
C ALA A 214 -5.76 17.30 1.64
N TYR A 215 -5.87 18.37 2.42
CA TYR A 215 -5.75 18.31 3.87
C TYR A 215 -7.10 18.56 4.55
N GLY A 216 -7.34 17.90 5.69
CA GLY A 216 -8.56 17.97 6.47
C GLY A 216 -8.31 18.63 7.83
N ASN A 217 -9.02 19.71 8.11
CA ASN A 217 -9.11 20.34 9.42
C ASN A 217 -10.34 19.77 10.14
N GLN A 218 -10.17 19.02 11.23
CA GLN A 218 -11.29 18.55 12.06
C GLN A 218 -12.08 19.72 12.64
N SER A 219 -11.38 20.78 13.05
CA SER A 219 -11.98 22.04 13.53
C SER A 219 -12.76 21.90 14.84
N HIS A 220 -12.36 20.97 15.71
CA HIS A 220 -12.92 20.86 17.07
C HIS A 220 -12.49 22.02 17.98
N GLU A 221 -11.35 22.65 17.68
CA GLU A 221 -10.73 23.71 18.46
C GLU A 221 -11.31 25.11 18.21
N VAL A 222 -12.40 25.22 17.43
CA VAL A 222 -12.91 26.53 17.00
C VAL A 222 -14.03 27.12 17.85
N SER A 223 -14.42 26.47 18.94
CA SER A 223 -15.57 26.90 19.76
C SER A 223 -15.39 28.30 20.39
N ASP A 224 -14.16 28.74 20.60
CA ASP A 224 -13.84 30.05 21.18
C ASP A 224 -12.82 30.86 20.35
N ILE A 225 -12.50 30.41 19.13
CA ILE A 225 -11.55 31.10 18.26
C ILE A 225 -12.08 32.46 17.82
N SER A 226 -11.19 33.46 17.79
CA SER A 226 -11.53 34.75 17.20
C SER A 226 -11.53 34.66 15.65
N GLU A 227 -12.24 35.58 15.03
CA GLU A 227 -12.29 35.63 13.55
C GLU A 227 -10.92 35.89 12.94
N ASP A 228 -10.14 36.78 13.52
CA ASP A 228 -8.79 37.12 13.05
C ASP A 228 -7.82 35.95 13.22
N GLU A 229 -7.88 35.23 14.34
CA GLU A 229 -7.07 34.03 14.57
C GLU A 229 -7.38 32.96 13.53
N LEU A 230 -8.67 32.69 13.27
CA LEU A 230 -9.10 31.74 12.25
C LEU A 230 -8.58 32.15 10.85
N LYS A 231 -8.81 33.39 10.44
CA LYS A 231 -8.35 33.91 9.13
C LYS A 231 -6.84 33.79 8.97
N ASN A 232 -6.09 34.13 10.01
CA ASN A 232 -4.63 34.05 9.99
C ASN A 232 -4.16 32.60 9.87
N ALA A 233 -4.78 31.67 10.58
CA ALA A 233 -4.45 30.24 10.52
C ALA A 233 -4.75 29.65 9.13
N LEU A 234 -5.95 29.89 8.59
CA LEU A 234 -6.34 29.43 7.25
C LEU A 234 -5.42 30.01 6.16
N LYS A 235 -5.08 31.30 6.28
CA LYS A 235 -4.13 31.93 5.36
C LYS A 235 -2.75 31.28 5.44
N LYS A 236 -2.23 31.04 6.67
CA LYS A 236 -0.92 30.41 6.88
C LYS A 236 -0.87 29.01 6.29
N GLN A 237 -1.91 28.20 6.52
CA GLN A 237 -2.03 26.89 5.90
C GLN A 237 -2.01 26.98 4.37
N GLN A 238 -2.86 27.83 3.78
CA GLN A 238 -2.96 27.95 2.33
C GLN A 238 -1.70 28.49 1.69
N ASP A 239 -1.03 29.46 2.31
CA ASP A 239 0.23 30.01 1.80
C ASP A 239 1.35 28.95 1.79
N ALA A 240 1.40 28.10 2.79
CA ALA A 240 2.38 27.03 2.90
C ALA A 240 2.06 25.81 2.05
N LEU A 241 0.82 25.37 2.05
CA LEU A 241 0.42 24.09 1.47
C LEU A 241 0.04 24.20 -0.01
N LYS A 242 -0.63 25.27 -0.43
CA LYS A 242 -1.15 25.45 -1.80
C LYS A 242 -1.93 24.23 -2.28
N MET A 243 -2.80 23.70 -1.44
CA MET A 243 -3.58 22.48 -1.66
C MET A 243 -5.05 22.73 -1.29
N PRO A 244 -5.97 21.90 -1.83
CA PRO A 244 -7.35 21.85 -1.36
C PRO A 244 -7.48 21.54 0.13
N MET A 245 -8.48 22.13 0.78
CA MET A 245 -8.82 21.94 2.18
C MET A 245 -10.20 21.35 2.32
N PHE A 246 -10.39 20.45 3.28
CA PHE A 246 -11.69 20.04 3.80
C PHE A 246 -11.84 20.52 5.24
N VAL A 247 -13.03 20.95 5.61
CA VAL A 247 -13.46 21.05 7.01
C VAL A 247 -14.19 19.75 7.31
N THR A 248 -13.55 18.89 8.09
CA THR A 248 -13.95 17.47 8.13
C THR A 248 -14.85 17.10 9.30
N GLU A 249 -14.85 17.88 10.39
CA GLU A 249 -15.49 17.48 11.67
C GLU A 249 -15.97 18.70 12.48
N LEU A 250 -16.41 19.77 11.81
CA LEU A 250 -16.76 21.00 12.48
C LEU A 250 -17.84 20.80 13.55
N ASP A 251 -17.50 21.15 14.77
CA ASP A 251 -18.44 21.30 15.87
C ASP A 251 -18.15 22.55 16.70
N ILE A 252 -19.18 23.08 17.33
CA ILE A 252 -19.10 24.23 18.23
C ILE A 252 -19.77 23.87 19.56
N ASP A 253 -18.95 23.50 20.54
CA ASP A 253 -19.39 23.03 21.85
C ASP A 253 -19.71 24.21 22.78
N ILE A 254 -20.85 24.85 22.55
CA ILE A 254 -21.34 25.98 23.35
C ILE A 254 -22.79 25.72 23.80
N ALA A 255 -23.00 25.69 25.11
CA ALA A 255 -24.32 25.43 25.69
C ALA A 255 -25.33 26.57 25.45
N ASN A 256 -24.87 27.82 25.43
CA ASN A 256 -25.72 28.98 25.19
C ASN A 256 -26.04 29.13 23.70
N ASP A 257 -27.31 29.06 23.34
CA ASP A 257 -27.80 29.05 21.97
C ASP A 257 -27.42 30.31 21.16
N ALA A 258 -27.43 31.49 21.79
CA ALA A 258 -27.06 32.74 21.13
C ALA A 258 -25.55 32.83 20.86
N GLN A 259 -24.75 32.36 21.81
CA GLN A 259 -23.29 32.30 21.66
C GLN A 259 -22.88 31.26 20.64
N GLN A 260 -23.51 30.08 20.61
CA GLN A 260 -23.27 29.05 19.59
C GLN A 260 -23.57 29.61 18.18
N LYS A 261 -24.74 30.24 18.01
CA LYS A 261 -25.08 30.92 16.75
C LYS A 261 -24.02 31.95 16.37
N ALA A 262 -23.64 32.83 17.30
CA ALA A 262 -22.66 33.87 17.03
C ALA A 262 -21.29 33.28 16.62
N GLN A 263 -20.90 32.13 17.17
CA GLN A 263 -19.66 31.48 16.79
C GLN A 263 -19.75 30.83 15.41
N TYR A 264 -20.87 30.17 15.05
CA TYR A 264 -21.10 29.71 13.68
C TYR A 264 -21.05 30.85 12.65
N GLN A 265 -21.60 32.02 13.01
CA GLN A 265 -21.56 33.22 12.16
C GLN A 265 -20.13 33.73 11.85
N LYS A 266 -19.19 33.49 12.77
CA LYS A 266 -17.78 33.83 12.56
C LYS A 266 -17.04 32.75 11.77
N VAL A 267 -17.26 31.48 12.15
CA VAL A 267 -16.44 30.36 11.65
C VAL A 267 -16.86 29.91 10.27
N LEU A 268 -18.14 29.60 10.07
CA LEU A 268 -18.62 28.93 8.87
C LEU A 268 -18.40 29.73 7.59
N PRO A 269 -18.69 31.06 7.51
CA PRO A 269 -18.45 31.83 6.29
C PRO A 269 -16.98 31.86 5.89
N ASN A 270 -16.07 32.06 6.85
CA ASN A 270 -14.63 32.12 6.57
C ASN A 270 -14.06 30.81 6.01
N MET A 271 -14.62 29.68 6.39
CA MET A 271 -14.26 28.37 5.84
C MET A 271 -14.98 28.09 4.52
N TRP A 272 -16.29 28.31 4.48
CA TRP A 272 -17.12 27.98 3.35
C TRP A 272 -16.80 28.81 2.09
N GLU A 273 -16.57 30.12 2.24
CA GLU A 273 -16.32 31.02 1.12
C GLU A 273 -14.88 30.93 0.61
N ALA A 274 -13.96 30.28 1.34
CA ALA A 274 -12.59 30.06 0.88
C ALA A 274 -12.58 29.22 -0.41
N PRO A 275 -12.00 29.69 -1.53
CA PRO A 275 -12.06 29.00 -2.82
C PRO A 275 -11.29 27.67 -2.85
N TYR A 276 -10.40 27.46 -1.91
CA TYR A 276 -9.67 26.21 -1.71
C TYR A 276 -10.37 25.23 -0.77
N CYS A 277 -11.49 25.60 -0.13
CA CYS A 277 -12.30 24.70 0.67
C CYS A 277 -13.22 23.86 -0.23
N ALA A 278 -13.14 22.53 -0.11
CA ALA A 278 -13.92 21.58 -0.91
C ALA A 278 -15.32 21.31 -0.35
N GLY A 279 -15.50 21.49 0.96
CA GLY A 279 -16.75 21.26 1.66
C GLY A 279 -16.58 21.26 3.17
N VAL A 280 -17.72 21.25 3.86
CA VAL A 280 -17.80 21.24 5.32
C VAL A 280 -18.63 20.05 5.77
N THR A 281 -18.07 19.20 6.63
CA THR A 281 -18.78 18.17 7.38
C THR A 281 -18.90 18.62 8.83
N LEU A 282 -20.12 18.69 9.34
CA LEU A 282 -20.39 18.92 10.75
C LEU A 282 -20.26 17.61 11.52
N TRP A 283 -19.74 17.66 12.77
CA TRP A 283 -19.50 16.44 13.53
C TRP A 283 -20.62 16.19 14.55
N GLY A 284 -21.79 15.84 14.02
CA GLY A 284 -23.02 15.60 14.77
C GLY A 284 -23.93 16.81 14.84
N TYR A 285 -25.24 16.56 14.95
CA TYR A 285 -26.23 17.64 14.92
C TYR A 285 -27.38 17.47 15.92
N VAL A 286 -27.42 16.38 16.69
CA VAL A 286 -28.47 16.13 17.68
C VAL A 286 -27.91 16.24 19.08
N LEU A 287 -28.38 17.21 19.85
CA LEU A 287 -27.93 17.43 21.22
C LEU A 287 -28.14 16.18 22.09
N GLY A 288 -27.10 15.78 22.81
CA GLY A 288 -27.06 14.56 23.62
C GLY A 288 -26.75 13.27 22.83
N LYS A 289 -26.51 13.40 21.50
CA LYS A 289 -25.99 12.32 20.64
C LYS A 289 -24.69 12.71 19.91
N THR A 290 -24.06 13.79 20.32
CA THR A 290 -22.77 14.25 19.84
C THR A 290 -21.69 13.83 20.81
N TRP A 291 -20.47 13.64 20.35
CA TRP A 291 -19.31 13.23 21.19
C TRP A 291 -18.95 14.28 22.24
N VAL A 292 -19.20 15.57 21.97
CA VAL A 292 -19.13 16.67 22.94
C VAL A 292 -20.54 17.15 23.31
N GLY A 293 -20.71 17.62 24.56
CA GLY A 293 -22.03 17.75 25.17
C GLY A 293 -22.99 18.75 24.54
N ASN A 294 -22.50 19.83 23.92
CA ASN A 294 -23.34 20.99 23.56
C ASN A 294 -23.29 21.37 22.07
N SER A 295 -22.58 20.60 21.23
CA SER A 295 -22.41 20.95 19.80
C SER A 295 -23.64 20.70 18.94
N GLY A 296 -24.60 19.89 19.39
CA GLY A 296 -25.82 19.59 18.64
C GLY A 296 -26.59 20.83 18.15
N LEU A 297 -27.19 20.73 16.98
CA LEU A 297 -27.95 21.78 16.31
C LEU A 297 -29.47 21.60 16.45
N TYR A 298 -29.91 20.40 16.86
CA TYR A 298 -31.29 20.08 17.23
C TYR A 298 -31.39 19.69 18.69
N ARG A 299 -32.40 20.22 19.39
CA ARG A 299 -32.77 19.87 20.77
C ARG A 299 -34.17 19.35 20.80
N ASN A 300 -34.37 18.07 21.19
CA ASN A 300 -35.70 17.44 21.25
C ASN A 300 -36.53 17.60 19.93
N GLY A 301 -35.87 17.41 18.79
CA GLY A 301 -36.52 17.54 17.48
C GLY A 301 -36.72 18.98 16.98
N THR A 302 -36.36 19.98 17.77
CA THR A 302 -36.45 21.41 17.42
C THR A 302 -35.08 21.99 17.10
N GLU A 303 -35.02 22.85 16.08
CA GLU A 303 -33.81 23.55 15.71
C GLU A 303 -33.34 24.50 16.81
N ARG A 304 -32.03 24.48 17.10
CA ARG A 304 -31.38 25.55 17.84
C ARG A 304 -31.15 26.76 16.90
N PRO A 305 -31.04 27.98 17.41
CA PRO A 305 -30.83 29.21 16.61
C PRO A 305 -29.66 29.13 15.65
N ALA A 306 -28.63 28.34 15.94
CA ALA A 306 -27.50 28.09 15.04
C ALA A 306 -27.94 27.36 13.77
N MET A 307 -28.79 26.31 13.88
CA MET A 307 -29.29 25.57 12.71
C MET A 307 -30.16 26.42 11.81
N THR A 308 -31.08 27.20 12.42
CA THR A 308 -31.91 28.15 11.68
C THR A 308 -31.03 29.11 10.88
N TRP A 309 -30.02 29.69 11.52
CA TRP A 309 -29.11 30.61 10.85
C TRP A 309 -28.30 29.93 9.75
N ILE A 310 -27.79 28.68 9.96
CA ILE A 310 -27.07 27.93 8.91
C ILE A 310 -27.94 27.78 7.67
N LYS A 311 -29.24 27.44 7.85
CA LYS A 311 -30.19 27.35 6.73
C LYS A 311 -30.35 28.69 6.00
N GLU A 312 -30.47 29.79 6.73
CA GLU A 312 -30.56 31.14 6.17
C GLU A 312 -29.27 31.53 5.40
N TYR A 313 -28.10 31.30 6.01
CA TYR A 313 -26.80 31.59 5.42
C TYR A 313 -26.59 30.83 4.11
N MET A 314 -26.89 29.54 4.07
CA MET A 314 -26.76 28.72 2.86
C MET A 314 -27.66 29.15 1.70
N GLN A 315 -28.67 30.02 1.96
CA GLN A 315 -29.50 30.62 0.92
C GLN A 315 -28.97 31.96 0.42
N THR A 316 -27.92 32.52 1.01
CA THR A 316 -27.28 33.76 0.53
C THR A 316 -26.55 33.53 -0.79
N ASP A 317 -26.37 34.58 -1.59
CA ASP A 317 -25.61 34.51 -2.83
C ASP A 317 -24.14 34.16 -2.58
N ALA A 318 -23.55 34.62 -1.48
CA ALA A 318 -22.19 34.29 -1.08
C ALA A 318 -22.04 32.76 -0.89
N ALA A 319 -22.94 32.15 -0.14
CA ALA A 319 -22.86 30.72 0.12
C ALA A 319 -23.18 29.86 -1.12
N LYS A 320 -24.19 30.27 -1.93
CA LYS A 320 -24.60 29.53 -3.14
C LYS A 320 -23.56 29.54 -4.26
N ASN A 321 -22.81 30.63 -4.39
CA ASN A 321 -21.86 30.83 -5.46
C ASN A 321 -20.40 30.62 -5.04
N ALA A 322 -20.16 30.21 -3.80
CA ALA A 322 -18.82 29.88 -3.32
C ALA A 322 -18.21 28.73 -4.14
N VAL A 323 -17.10 28.99 -4.82
CA VAL A 323 -16.40 28.00 -5.63
C VAL A 323 -15.56 27.04 -4.77
N GLY A 324 -15.31 25.83 -5.26
CA GLY A 324 -14.51 24.81 -4.58
C GLY A 324 -13.58 24.08 -5.54
N PRO A 325 -12.55 23.40 -5.02
CA PRO A 325 -11.53 22.74 -5.85
C PRO A 325 -12.00 21.43 -6.49
N PHE A 326 -13.07 20.81 -5.99
CA PHE A 326 -13.58 19.53 -6.46
C PHE A 326 -15.09 19.60 -6.78
N PRO A 327 -15.49 20.24 -7.90
CA PRO A 327 -16.90 20.32 -8.27
C PRO A 327 -17.56 18.94 -8.33
N GLY A 328 -18.69 18.78 -7.61
CA GLY A 328 -19.39 17.50 -7.51
C GLY A 328 -18.58 16.40 -6.81
N THR A 329 -17.61 16.76 -5.98
CA THR A 329 -16.69 15.86 -5.28
C THR A 329 -15.92 14.91 -6.20
N LYS A 330 -15.53 15.40 -7.37
CA LYS A 330 -14.76 14.67 -8.38
C LYS A 330 -13.36 15.24 -8.52
N LYS A 331 -12.39 14.35 -8.58
CA LYS A 331 -11.00 14.68 -8.87
C LYS A 331 -10.77 14.64 -10.39
N GLU A 332 -10.47 15.78 -11.01
CA GLU A 332 -10.19 15.84 -12.45
C GLU A 332 -8.76 15.45 -12.79
N ALA A 333 -7.81 15.77 -11.90
CA ALA A 333 -6.39 15.51 -12.08
C ALA A 333 -5.75 14.98 -10.82
N SER A 334 -4.88 13.98 -10.96
CA SER A 334 -3.93 13.53 -9.95
C SER A 334 -2.54 13.90 -10.45
N ILE A 335 -1.84 14.80 -9.74
CA ILE A 335 -0.50 15.26 -10.13
C ILE A 335 0.37 15.25 -8.88
N TYR A 336 1.46 14.50 -8.91
CA TYR A 336 2.39 14.39 -7.79
C TYR A 336 3.82 14.52 -8.32
N ILE A 337 4.58 15.46 -7.75
CA ILE A 337 6.00 15.66 -8.09
C ILE A 337 6.82 14.88 -7.08
N ARG A 338 7.64 14.00 -7.60
CA ARG A 338 8.40 13.06 -6.81
C ARG A 338 9.90 13.22 -7.06
N PRO A 339 10.58 14.06 -6.28
CA PRO A 339 12.03 14.11 -6.30
C PRO A 339 12.59 12.87 -5.61
N ALA A 340 13.69 12.31 -6.13
CA ALA A 340 14.37 11.17 -5.52
C ALA A 340 14.90 11.48 -4.09
N SER A 341 15.05 12.75 -3.73
CA SER A 341 15.35 13.20 -2.38
C SER A 341 14.80 14.62 -2.15
N LEU A 342 14.33 14.91 -0.94
CA LEU A 342 13.97 16.27 -0.52
C LEU A 342 15.19 17.15 -0.23
N LYS A 343 16.38 16.54 -0.07
CA LYS A 343 17.65 17.23 0.11
C LYS A 343 18.63 16.74 -0.95
N VAL A 344 19.28 17.68 -1.63
CA VAL A 344 20.26 17.39 -2.66
C VAL A 344 21.47 18.31 -2.47
N ALA A 345 22.68 17.81 -2.76
CA ALA A 345 23.87 18.64 -2.72
C ALA A 345 23.90 19.58 -3.94
N LYS A 346 24.54 20.76 -3.76
CA LYS A 346 24.80 21.63 -4.89
C LYS A 346 25.64 20.90 -5.95
N ASP A 347 25.30 21.11 -7.22
CA ASP A 347 25.92 20.55 -8.41
C ASP A 347 25.70 19.01 -8.57
N ASP A 348 24.89 18.40 -7.69
CA ASP A 348 24.43 17.02 -7.85
C ASP A 348 23.20 16.95 -8.75
N VAL A 349 23.01 15.79 -9.37
CA VAL A 349 21.86 15.49 -10.23
C VAL A 349 20.74 14.90 -9.40
N LEU A 350 19.60 15.56 -9.37
CA LEU A 350 18.37 15.08 -8.73
C LEU A 350 17.41 14.60 -9.80
N PRO A 351 17.14 13.31 -9.87
CA PRO A 351 16.05 12.79 -10.67
C PRO A 351 14.71 13.19 -10.06
N ILE A 352 13.75 13.54 -10.92
CA ILE A 352 12.40 13.95 -10.54
C ILE A 352 11.41 13.25 -11.46
N LYS A 353 10.49 12.48 -10.90
CA LYS A 353 9.34 11.91 -11.60
C LYS A 353 8.10 12.76 -11.35
N VAL A 354 7.31 12.99 -12.39
CA VAL A 354 5.96 13.52 -12.26
C VAL A 354 4.97 12.39 -12.53
N ARG A 355 4.21 11.99 -11.52
CA ARG A 355 3.06 11.11 -11.71
C ARG A 355 1.87 11.98 -12.05
N ALA A 356 1.28 11.79 -13.23
CA ALA A 356 0.12 12.55 -13.66
C ALA A 356 -0.95 11.62 -14.25
N ARG A 357 -2.20 11.83 -13.84
CA ARG A 357 -3.36 11.11 -14.36
C ARG A 357 -4.54 12.05 -14.45
N MET A 358 -5.25 12.01 -15.56
CA MET A 358 -6.48 12.79 -15.79
C MET A 358 -7.69 11.86 -15.78
N ALA A 359 -8.80 12.29 -15.18
CA ALA A 359 -10.01 11.48 -15.10
C ALA A 359 -10.67 11.30 -16.50
N THR A 360 -10.70 12.35 -17.32
CA THR A 360 -11.42 12.34 -18.61
C THR A 360 -10.64 12.96 -19.77
N LYS A 361 -9.54 13.66 -19.51
CA LYS A 361 -8.75 14.36 -20.51
C LYS A 361 -7.48 13.59 -20.87
N THR A 362 -6.89 13.91 -22.02
CA THR A 362 -5.60 13.37 -22.44
C THR A 362 -4.50 14.38 -22.17
N ILE A 363 -3.41 13.92 -21.55
CA ILE A 363 -2.21 14.74 -21.34
C ILE A 363 -1.52 14.96 -22.69
N GLU A 364 -1.24 16.22 -23.02
CA GLU A 364 -0.43 16.59 -24.19
C GLU A 364 1.05 16.67 -23.79
N LYS A 365 1.34 17.37 -22.67
CA LYS A 365 2.70 17.52 -22.15
C LYS A 365 2.71 17.90 -20.68
N ILE A 366 3.87 17.71 -20.07
CA ILE A 366 4.19 18.18 -18.72
C ILE A 366 5.45 19.03 -18.79
N ASP A 367 5.33 20.29 -18.41
CA ASP A 367 6.46 21.19 -18.22
C ASP A 367 6.85 21.20 -16.73
N LEU A 368 8.11 20.83 -16.43
CA LEU A 368 8.65 20.84 -15.08
C LEU A 368 9.59 22.02 -14.90
N TYR A 369 9.43 22.78 -13.84
CA TYR A 369 10.22 23.99 -13.52
C TYR A 369 10.88 23.87 -12.15
N ALA A 370 12.05 24.54 -12.00
CA ALA A 370 12.64 24.88 -10.71
C ALA A 370 12.65 26.42 -10.57
N GLY A 371 11.79 26.96 -9.73
CA GLY A 371 11.50 28.40 -9.72
C GLY A 371 10.89 28.85 -11.04
N SER A 372 11.59 29.73 -11.77
CA SER A 372 11.21 30.19 -13.12
C SER A 372 11.82 29.37 -14.26
N ASP A 373 12.83 28.55 -13.96
CA ASP A 373 13.64 27.88 -14.96
C ASP A 373 12.99 26.56 -15.37
N LEU A 374 12.75 26.41 -16.69
CA LEU A 374 12.24 25.16 -17.26
C LEU A 374 13.33 24.08 -17.18
N ILE A 375 13.05 22.98 -16.47
CA ILE A 375 13.93 21.82 -16.39
C ILE A 375 13.74 20.93 -17.62
N ALA A 376 12.48 20.58 -17.91
CA ALA A 376 12.12 19.69 -19.01
C ALA A 376 10.69 19.89 -19.46
N THR A 377 10.43 19.57 -20.74
CA THR A 377 9.09 19.30 -21.30
C THR A 377 9.00 17.80 -21.62
N MET A 378 8.05 17.11 -21.04
CA MET A 378 7.87 15.66 -21.17
C MET A 378 6.52 15.38 -21.86
N THR A 379 6.52 14.52 -22.87
CA THR A 379 5.32 14.21 -23.70
C THR A 379 4.90 12.75 -23.62
N GLU A 380 5.73 11.89 -23.05
CA GLU A 380 5.52 10.44 -22.95
C GLU A 380 5.87 9.93 -21.55
N GLU A 381 5.15 8.92 -21.07
CA GLU A 381 5.50 8.20 -19.85
C GLU A 381 6.74 7.30 -20.04
N PRO A 382 7.54 7.15 -19.00
CA PRO A 382 7.48 7.78 -17.69
C PRO A 382 7.96 9.24 -17.72
N TYR A 383 7.19 10.16 -17.09
CA TYR A 383 7.55 11.58 -17.02
C TYR A 383 8.69 11.80 -16.02
N ILE A 384 9.92 11.61 -16.44
CA ILE A 384 11.12 11.73 -15.61
C ILE A 384 12.04 12.80 -16.19
N ALA A 385 12.58 13.65 -15.30
CA ALA A 385 13.55 14.68 -15.63
C ALA A 385 14.69 14.69 -14.62
N GLU A 386 15.86 15.14 -15.04
CA GLU A 386 17.02 15.35 -14.18
C GLU A 386 17.20 16.85 -13.92
N TYR A 387 17.38 17.22 -12.67
CA TYR A 387 17.66 18.58 -12.25
C TYR A 387 19.01 18.70 -11.58
N THR A 388 19.90 19.55 -12.13
CA THR A 388 21.19 19.88 -11.49
C THR A 388 21.05 21.21 -10.75
N ALA A 389 21.13 21.18 -9.43
CA ALA A 389 20.95 22.33 -8.58
C ALA A 389 22.22 23.18 -8.48
N SER A 390 22.34 24.25 -9.24
CA SER A 390 23.53 25.10 -9.29
C SER A 390 23.69 26.09 -8.12
N THR A 391 22.61 26.29 -7.31
CA THR A 391 22.63 27.24 -6.18
C THR A 391 21.97 26.65 -4.96
N THR A 392 22.56 26.87 -3.76
CA THR A 392 22.02 26.41 -2.48
C THR A 392 20.73 27.15 -2.08
N GLY A 393 19.97 26.55 -1.17
CA GLY A 393 18.72 27.10 -0.63
C GLY A 393 17.50 26.27 -1.03
N GLN A 394 16.35 26.69 -0.57
CA GLN A 394 15.08 26.06 -0.94
C GLN A 394 14.75 26.35 -2.40
N LYS A 395 14.34 25.32 -3.14
CA LYS A 395 13.82 25.43 -4.50
C LYS A 395 12.40 24.95 -4.56
N THR A 396 11.54 25.68 -5.26
CA THR A 396 10.18 25.25 -5.59
C THR A 396 10.21 24.55 -6.94
N LEU A 397 9.81 23.30 -6.97
CA LEU A 397 9.51 22.55 -8.19
C LEU A 397 8.05 22.79 -8.55
N LYS A 398 7.76 22.98 -9.83
CA LYS A 398 6.40 23.16 -10.35
C LYS A 398 6.21 22.30 -11.59
N ALA A 399 5.25 21.40 -11.56
CA ALA A 399 4.77 20.70 -12.74
C ALA A 399 3.52 21.40 -13.28
N VAL A 400 3.50 21.66 -14.58
CA VAL A 400 2.36 22.18 -15.33
C VAL A 400 1.97 21.11 -16.34
N VAL A 401 0.83 20.46 -16.09
CA VAL A 401 0.25 19.48 -17.00
C VAL A 401 -0.68 20.21 -17.96
N THR A 402 -0.41 20.12 -19.25
CA THR A 402 -1.27 20.64 -20.32
C THR A 402 -2.01 19.49 -20.98
N THR A 403 -3.32 19.58 -21.10
CA THR A 403 -4.15 18.60 -21.80
C THR A 403 -4.39 19.02 -23.25
N THR A 404 -4.76 18.07 -24.10
CA THR A 404 -4.97 18.28 -25.55
C THR A 404 -6.04 19.32 -25.90
N ASP A 405 -6.91 19.69 -24.96
CA ASP A 405 -7.88 20.78 -25.08
C ASP A 405 -7.33 22.14 -24.61
N GLY A 406 -6.05 22.20 -24.23
CA GLY A 406 -5.36 23.41 -23.78
C GLY A 406 -5.60 23.77 -22.30
N THR A 407 -6.32 22.94 -21.54
CA THR A 407 -6.48 23.16 -20.09
C THR A 407 -5.16 22.86 -19.38
N THR A 408 -4.84 23.64 -18.35
CA THR A 408 -3.63 23.44 -17.56
C THR A 408 -3.95 23.16 -16.10
N TYR A 409 -3.13 22.29 -15.48
CA TYR A 409 -3.17 21.94 -14.07
C TYR A 409 -1.79 22.06 -13.47
N GLU A 410 -1.68 22.56 -12.25
CA GLU A 410 -0.39 22.79 -11.61
C GLU A 410 -0.26 22.03 -10.29
N ARG A 411 0.96 21.56 -10.01
CA ARG A 411 1.35 21.02 -8.71
C ARG A 411 2.69 21.59 -8.28
N LEU A 412 2.84 21.84 -6.99
CA LEU A 412 4.08 22.32 -6.39
C LEU A 412 4.70 21.25 -5.46
N SER A 413 6.02 21.24 -5.40
CA SER A 413 6.84 20.55 -4.43
C SER A 413 8.04 21.42 -4.07
N ARG A 414 8.77 21.09 -3.01
CA ARG A 414 9.96 21.84 -2.60
C ARG A 414 11.10 20.89 -2.24
N ILE A 415 12.29 21.30 -2.58
CA ILE A 415 13.54 20.62 -2.21
C ILE A 415 14.49 21.61 -1.56
N GLN A 416 15.40 21.07 -0.74
CA GLN A 416 16.47 21.84 -0.11
C GLN A 416 17.80 21.49 -0.78
N VAL A 417 18.44 22.47 -1.42
CA VAL A 417 19.80 22.34 -1.97
C VAL A 417 20.79 22.74 -0.89
N THR A 418 21.70 21.84 -0.53
CA THR A 418 22.69 22.00 0.53
C THR A 418 24.10 22.24 -0.04
N ARG A 419 25.04 22.65 0.82
CA ARG A 419 26.46 22.76 0.46
C ARG A 419 27.22 21.43 0.58
N GLY A 420 26.54 20.32 0.86
CA GLY A 420 27.15 19.01 1.01
C GLY A 420 27.87 18.51 -0.26
N THR A 421 28.51 17.38 -0.15
CA THR A 421 29.07 16.67 -1.31
C THR A 421 27.94 15.90 -2.01
N ALA A 422 28.05 15.79 -3.33
CA ALA A 422 27.16 14.95 -4.13
C ALA A 422 27.16 13.51 -3.60
N ARG A 423 25.98 12.86 -3.61
CA ARG A 423 25.86 11.45 -3.29
C ARG A 423 26.56 10.63 -4.36
N LYS A 424 27.39 9.70 -3.95
CA LYS A 424 28.07 8.78 -4.84
C LYS A 424 28.27 7.42 -4.17
N PRO A 425 28.46 6.36 -4.97
CA PRO A 425 28.78 5.05 -4.44
C PRO A 425 30.01 5.09 -3.54
N TYR A 426 30.04 4.26 -2.52
CA TYR A 426 31.15 4.16 -1.61
C TYR A 426 32.47 3.86 -2.37
N ASN A 427 33.49 4.71 -2.20
CA ASN A 427 34.75 4.61 -2.93
C ASN A 427 34.59 4.60 -4.46
N ASP A 428 33.54 5.20 -5.00
CA ASP A 428 33.18 5.18 -6.42
C ASP A 428 32.94 3.76 -6.98
N VAL A 429 32.62 2.78 -6.12
CA VAL A 429 32.34 1.38 -6.49
C VAL A 429 30.85 1.09 -6.32
N VAL A 430 30.21 0.64 -7.39
CA VAL A 430 28.83 0.17 -7.40
C VAL A 430 28.82 -1.31 -7.06
N ALA A 431 28.04 -1.73 -6.08
CA ALA A 431 27.88 -3.14 -5.74
C ALA A 431 27.09 -3.87 -6.84
N GLU A 432 27.54 -5.04 -7.28
CA GLU A 432 26.86 -5.84 -8.28
C GLU A 432 26.01 -6.94 -7.63
N LEU A 433 24.80 -7.17 -8.17
CA LEU A 433 23.89 -8.24 -7.72
C LEU A 433 23.63 -9.25 -8.87
N PRO A 434 23.61 -10.58 -8.59
CA PRO A 434 23.81 -11.24 -7.28
C PRO A 434 25.17 -10.94 -6.67
N GLY A 435 25.24 -10.77 -5.33
CA GLY A 435 26.49 -10.43 -4.66
C GLY A 435 26.30 -10.03 -3.20
N THR A 436 27.38 -9.64 -2.54
CA THR A 436 27.39 -9.27 -1.12
C THR A 436 27.72 -7.79 -0.95
N ILE A 437 26.94 -7.11 -0.13
CA ILE A 437 27.14 -5.73 0.29
C ILE A 437 27.61 -5.75 1.75
N ASN A 438 28.77 -5.12 2.02
CA ASN A 438 29.21 -4.82 3.38
C ASN A 438 28.40 -3.61 3.89
N VAL A 439 27.69 -3.77 4.98
CA VAL A 439 26.77 -2.73 5.48
C VAL A 439 27.46 -1.42 5.89
N ASN A 440 28.76 -1.43 6.16
CA ASN A 440 29.51 -0.20 6.46
C ASN A 440 29.92 0.58 5.19
N GLU A 441 29.70 0.02 4.01
CA GLU A 441 30.06 0.60 2.71
C GLU A 441 28.88 1.34 2.06
N TYR A 442 28.08 2.01 2.88
CA TYR A 442 26.93 2.79 2.41
C TYR A 442 27.36 4.12 1.75
N ASP A 443 26.59 4.55 0.77
CA ASP A 443 26.80 5.81 0.03
C ASP A 443 26.44 7.01 0.92
N GLU A 444 25.27 6.96 1.49
CA GLU A 444 24.66 7.94 2.40
C GLU A 444 23.97 7.24 3.56
N GLY A 445 23.94 7.88 4.72
CA GLY A 445 23.27 7.30 5.87
C GLY A 445 23.05 8.29 7.00
N MET A 446 22.17 7.94 7.95
CA MET A 446 21.85 8.74 9.12
C MET A 446 22.41 8.10 10.38
N SER A 447 23.19 8.87 11.17
CA SER A 447 23.82 8.40 12.40
C SER A 447 22.93 8.46 13.63
N GLY A 448 21.69 8.93 13.52
CA GLY A 448 20.73 9.01 14.64
C GLY A 448 19.47 9.77 14.29
N VAL A 449 18.43 9.57 15.07
CA VAL A 449 17.03 9.97 14.80
C VAL A 449 16.84 11.50 14.73
N SER A 450 17.75 12.31 15.25
CA SER A 450 17.41 13.71 15.56
C SER A 450 17.96 14.77 14.61
N SER A 451 18.90 14.47 13.72
CA SER A 451 19.60 15.56 13.05
C SER A 451 19.35 15.72 11.54
N GLY A 452 18.94 14.67 10.85
CA GLY A 452 18.80 14.73 9.38
C GLY A 452 20.07 15.22 8.66
N ASN A 453 21.21 15.24 9.36
CA ASN A 453 22.51 15.59 8.83
C ASN A 453 23.32 14.34 8.59
N MET A 454 24.01 14.31 7.46
CA MET A 454 24.98 13.26 7.19
C MET A 454 26.00 13.20 8.30
N PRO A 455 26.38 12.03 8.81
CA PRO A 455 27.42 11.93 9.83
C PRO A 455 28.75 12.42 9.26
N ALA A 456 29.49 13.17 10.05
CA ALA A 456 30.84 13.62 9.69
C ALA A 456 31.81 12.43 9.54
N ALA A 457 31.49 11.28 10.15
CA ALA A 457 32.19 10.01 10.02
C ALA A 457 31.15 8.88 9.86
N ARG A 458 31.45 7.89 9.03
CA ARG A 458 30.59 6.70 8.85
C ARG A 458 30.48 5.93 10.14
N GLU A 459 29.25 5.73 10.59
CA GLU A 459 28.97 4.91 11.77
C GLU A 459 29.13 3.42 11.37
N LYS A 460 29.90 2.67 12.15
CA LYS A 460 30.15 1.26 11.88
C LYS A 460 29.12 0.41 12.65
N ILE A 461 28.00 0.09 12.03
CA ILE A 461 26.94 -0.72 12.65
C ILE A 461 27.33 -2.19 12.86
N THR A 462 28.49 -2.62 12.38
CA THR A 462 29.07 -3.92 12.73
C THR A 462 29.62 -3.95 14.16
N THR A 463 30.08 -2.81 14.70
CA THR A 463 30.67 -2.70 16.03
C THR A 463 29.92 -1.77 16.96
N THR A 464 28.93 -1.02 16.44
CA THR A 464 28.05 -0.13 17.18
C THR A 464 26.62 -0.62 16.96
N ALA A 465 25.85 -0.78 18.03
CA ALA A 465 24.46 -1.19 17.91
C ALA A 465 23.65 -0.19 17.05
N THR A 466 22.81 -0.71 16.20
CA THR A 466 21.86 0.08 15.41
C THR A 466 20.89 0.87 16.30
N LYS A 467 20.35 1.97 15.78
CA LYS A 467 19.43 2.86 16.48
C LYS A 467 18.11 2.97 15.73
N ASP A 468 17.02 3.23 16.46
CA ASP A 468 15.68 3.43 15.88
C ASP A 468 15.69 4.54 14.83
N GLY A 469 15.09 4.28 13.67
CA GLY A 469 14.99 5.20 12.55
C GLY A 469 16.30 5.48 11.79
N GLN A 470 17.34 4.71 12.05
CA GLN A 470 18.60 4.78 11.29
C GLN A 470 18.38 4.20 9.89
N TRP A 471 19.02 4.80 8.88
CA TRP A 471 18.94 4.31 7.52
C TRP A 471 20.30 4.44 6.81
N MET A 472 20.54 3.57 5.83
CA MET A 472 21.75 3.54 4.99
C MET A 472 21.39 3.22 3.56
N GLU A 473 21.93 3.98 2.61
CA GLU A 473 21.71 3.78 1.17
C GLU A 473 22.91 3.16 0.49
N TYR A 474 22.61 2.32 -0.49
CA TYR A 474 23.59 1.61 -1.32
C TYR A 474 23.18 1.71 -2.78
N THR A 475 24.10 2.18 -3.64
CA THR A 475 23.91 2.07 -5.09
C THR A 475 24.32 0.67 -5.53
N VAL A 476 23.40 -0.02 -6.19
CA VAL A 476 23.63 -1.38 -6.71
C VAL A 476 23.39 -1.43 -8.22
N ASP A 477 24.01 -2.38 -8.89
CA ASP A 477 23.81 -2.70 -10.30
C ASP A 477 23.34 -4.16 -10.40
N VAL A 478 22.06 -4.34 -10.64
CA VAL A 478 21.40 -5.66 -10.78
C VAL A 478 21.74 -6.21 -12.16
N LYS A 479 22.52 -7.28 -12.21
CA LYS A 479 22.95 -7.93 -13.47
C LYS A 479 21.93 -8.91 -14.00
N GLU A 480 21.15 -9.52 -13.13
CA GLU A 480 20.15 -10.53 -13.46
C GLU A 480 18.80 -10.13 -12.85
N GLU A 481 17.80 -9.90 -13.69
CA GLU A 481 16.45 -9.57 -13.22
C GLU A 481 15.77 -10.78 -12.56
N GLY A 482 14.94 -10.55 -11.56
CA GLY A 482 14.14 -11.58 -10.89
C GLY A 482 13.96 -11.36 -9.39
N LEU A 483 13.38 -12.35 -8.74
CA LEU A 483 13.19 -12.34 -7.30
C LEU A 483 14.46 -12.81 -6.58
N TYR A 484 14.80 -12.12 -5.50
CA TYR A 484 16.01 -12.42 -4.72
C TYR A 484 15.67 -12.89 -3.30
N MET A 485 16.57 -13.69 -2.74
CA MET A 485 16.69 -13.95 -1.31
C MET A 485 17.83 -13.09 -0.76
N MET A 486 17.57 -12.29 0.25
CA MET A 486 18.59 -11.55 0.99
C MET A 486 19.01 -12.35 2.23
N GLU A 487 20.27 -12.70 2.33
CA GLU A 487 20.89 -13.29 3.53
C GLU A 487 21.62 -12.21 4.31
N VAL A 488 21.18 -11.96 5.55
CA VAL A 488 21.74 -10.90 6.40
C VAL A 488 22.55 -11.51 7.53
N GLU A 489 23.85 -11.19 7.61
CA GLU A 489 24.67 -11.54 8.77
C GLU A 489 24.43 -10.52 9.89
N LEU A 490 23.81 -10.96 10.97
CA LEU A 490 23.44 -10.11 12.11
C LEU A 490 23.72 -10.76 13.45
N ALA A 491 23.81 -9.94 14.51
CA ALA A 491 24.03 -10.38 15.88
C ALA A 491 23.19 -9.58 16.85
N SER A 492 22.59 -10.23 17.84
CA SER A 492 21.81 -9.61 18.90
C SER A 492 21.70 -10.51 20.13
N THR A 493 21.79 -9.92 21.32
CA THR A 493 21.45 -10.60 22.59
C THR A 493 20.02 -10.33 23.04
N LYS A 494 19.21 -9.66 22.20
CA LYS A 494 17.82 -9.30 22.48
C LYS A 494 16.94 -9.62 21.30
N THR A 495 15.66 -9.79 21.55
CA THR A 495 14.60 -9.80 20.53
C THR A 495 14.03 -8.42 20.32
N GLY A 496 13.28 -8.22 19.26
CA GLY A 496 12.49 -7.02 18.99
C GLY A 496 13.23 -5.89 18.27
N GLY A 497 14.47 -6.10 17.80
CA GLY A 497 15.06 -5.28 16.74
C GLY A 497 14.32 -5.53 15.43
N MET A 498 14.20 -4.53 14.54
CA MET A 498 13.48 -4.64 13.28
C MET A 498 14.15 -3.84 12.19
N PHE A 499 14.09 -4.35 10.98
CA PHE A 499 14.59 -3.67 9.79
C PHE A 499 13.79 -4.10 8.55
N HIS A 500 13.89 -3.28 7.50
CA HIS A 500 13.45 -3.66 6.16
C HIS A 500 14.35 -3.03 5.09
N LEU A 501 14.33 -3.61 3.89
CA LEU A 501 14.96 -3.04 2.71
C LEU A 501 13.90 -2.37 1.84
N SER A 502 14.18 -1.14 1.40
CA SER A 502 13.33 -0.40 0.48
C SER A 502 14.12 0.20 -0.66
N GLU A 503 13.44 0.61 -1.72
CA GLU A 503 14.01 1.45 -2.75
C GLU A 503 13.51 2.89 -2.59
N TYR A 504 14.46 3.83 -2.56
CA TYR A 504 14.16 5.24 -2.79
C TYR A 504 14.33 5.50 -4.28
N GLY A 505 13.26 5.41 -4.96
CA GLY A 505 13.21 5.67 -6.38
C GLY A 505 11.97 6.45 -6.74
N PHE A 506 11.72 6.52 -8.02
CA PHE A 506 10.58 7.23 -8.60
C PHE A 506 9.23 6.62 -8.25
N ASP A 507 9.17 5.35 -7.85
CA ASP A 507 7.93 4.64 -7.57
C ASP A 507 7.64 4.52 -6.08
N ASN A 508 8.28 5.31 -5.23
CA ASN A 508 8.09 5.39 -3.78
C ASN A 508 8.97 4.47 -2.96
N LEU A 509 8.65 4.45 -1.70
CA LEU A 509 8.97 3.43 -0.74
C LEU A 509 8.44 2.06 -1.21
N THR A 510 9.05 1.50 -2.26
CA THR A 510 8.87 0.10 -2.56
C THR A 510 9.59 -0.68 -1.47
N PHE A 511 8.85 -1.40 -0.67
CA PHE A 511 9.44 -2.34 0.27
C PHE A 511 9.87 -3.56 -0.52
N PHE A 512 11.18 -3.77 -0.59
CA PHE A 512 11.73 -5.00 -1.18
C PHE A 512 11.69 -6.18 -0.22
N THR A 513 11.57 -5.92 1.08
CA THR A 513 11.34 -6.95 2.09
C THR A 513 10.20 -6.55 3.00
N ASN A 514 9.55 -7.53 3.63
CA ASN A 514 8.72 -7.26 4.78
C ASN A 514 9.56 -6.68 5.92
N ILE A 515 8.88 -6.02 6.89
CA ILE A 515 9.54 -5.64 8.13
C ILE A 515 9.90 -6.92 8.87
N THR A 516 11.22 -7.12 9.07
CA THR A 516 11.81 -8.34 9.57
C THR A 516 12.24 -8.17 11.01
N GLU A 517 11.79 -9.02 11.90
CA GLU A 517 12.23 -9.05 13.29
C GLU A 517 13.60 -9.71 13.41
N VAL A 518 14.46 -9.12 14.24
CA VAL A 518 15.78 -9.65 14.55
C VAL A 518 15.68 -10.63 15.73
N PRO A 519 16.02 -11.92 15.54
CA PRO A 519 16.01 -12.90 16.62
C PRO A 519 17.13 -12.62 17.63
N ASN A 520 16.98 -13.19 18.83
CA ASN A 520 18.10 -13.28 19.76
C ASN A 520 19.07 -14.34 19.25
N THR A 521 20.27 -13.93 18.80
CA THR A 521 21.32 -14.83 18.30
C THR A 521 22.29 -15.29 19.41
N GLY A 522 22.07 -14.86 20.65
CA GLY A 522 22.91 -15.22 21.81
C GLY A 522 24.18 -14.40 21.95
N SER A 523 24.56 -13.59 20.97
CA SER A 523 25.80 -12.81 20.97
C SER A 523 25.60 -11.46 20.27
N ASN A 524 26.41 -10.46 20.66
CA ASN A 524 26.51 -9.18 19.95
C ASN A 524 27.73 -9.14 19.01
N SER A 525 28.54 -10.19 18.94
CA SER A 525 29.78 -10.25 18.18
C SER A 525 29.91 -11.51 17.32
N GLU A 526 29.14 -12.53 17.59
CA GLU A 526 29.06 -13.72 16.76
C GLU A 526 27.85 -13.59 15.85
N PHE A 527 28.10 -13.46 14.55
CA PHE A 527 27.08 -13.20 13.55
C PHE A 527 26.47 -14.51 13.06
N THR A 528 25.17 -14.52 12.91
CA THR A 528 24.40 -15.61 12.29
C THR A 528 23.68 -15.08 11.06
N THR A 529 23.36 -15.97 10.13
CA THR A 529 22.67 -15.61 8.89
C THR A 529 21.18 -15.70 9.10
N LEU A 530 20.48 -14.59 8.85
CA LEU A 530 19.02 -14.52 8.74
C LEU A 530 18.66 -14.44 7.25
N ARG A 531 17.77 -15.34 6.79
CA ARG A 531 17.21 -15.28 5.43
C ARG A 531 16.00 -14.38 5.40
N VAL A 532 16.01 -13.43 4.49
CA VAL A 532 14.95 -12.43 4.30
C VAL A 532 14.51 -12.48 2.85
N PRO A 533 13.36 -13.07 2.55
CA PRO A 533 12.81 -13.09 1.19
C PRO A 533 12.50 -11.67 0.70
N MET A 534 12.83 -11.39 -0.55
CA MET A 534 12.36 -10.17 -1.19
C MET A 534 10.91 -10.36 -1.68
N THR A 535 10.10 -9.32 -1.60
CA THR A 535 8.67 -9.34 -1.96
C THR A 535 8.43 -8.89 -3.39
N GLU A 536 9.41 -8.18 -3.98
CA GLU A 536 9.34 -7.61 -5.32
C GLU A 536 10.49 -8.12 -6.19
N GLU A 537 10.24 -8.34 -7.48
CA GLU A 537 11.28 -8.65 -8.45
C GLU A 537 12.15 -7.43 -8.72
N LEU A 538 13.46 -7.60 -8.77
CA LEU A 538 14.40 -6.57 -9.20
C LEU A 538 14.52 -6.58 -10.71
N THR A 539 14.43 -5.40 -11.32
CA THR A 539 14.77 -5.21 -12.74
C THR A 539 16.29 -5.09 -12.93
N ALA A 540 16.80 -5.47 -14.09
CA ALA A 540 18.20 -5.26 -14.42
C ALA A 540 18.53 -3.75 -14.48
N GLY A 541 19.72 -3.38 -14.00
CA GLY A 541 20.22 -2.02 -14.01
C GLY A 541 20.50 -1.45 -12.62
N ARG A 542 20.60 -0.12 -12.55
CA ARG A 542 20.95 0.58 -11.31
C ARG A 542 19.76 0.85 -10.42
N HIS A 543 19.93 0.52 -9.14
CA HIS A 543 18.99 0.77 -8.06
C HIS A 543 19.67 1.48 -6.90
N VAL A 544 18.85 2.08 -6.02
CA VAL A 544 19.30 2.65 -4.74
C VAL A 544 18.55 1.97 -3.63
N PHE A 545 19.18 1.01 -3.00
CA PHE A 545 18.63 0.32 -1.85
C PHE A 545 18.79 1.16 -0.60
N CYS A 546 17.78 1.17 0.25
CA CYS A 546 17.83 1.76 1.58
C CYS A 546 17.54 0.67 2.63
N LEU A 547 18.55 0.37 3.45
CA LEU A 547 18.37 -0.42 4.66
C LEU A 547 17.83 0.49 5.75
N ASN A 548 16.60 0.25 6.18
CA ASN A 548 15.93 0.99 7.23
C ASN A 548 15.96 0.17 8.52
N VAL A 549 16.39 0.79 9.62
CA VAL A 549 16.32 0.23 10.97
C VAL A 549 15.08 0.79 11.64
N ASP A 550 14.01 0.01 11.67
CA ASP A 550 12.74 0.42 12.27
C ASP A 550 12.86 0.46 13.79
N LYS A 551 13.56 -0.51 14.36
CA LYS A 551 13.90 -0.57 15.78
C LYS A 551 15.31 -1.15 15.96
N GLY A 552 16.17 -0.40 16.58
CA GLY A 552 17.57 -0.71 16.73
C GLY A 552 17.89 -1.68 17.87
N GLY A 553 19.18 -1.75 18.22
CA GLY A 553 19.70 -2.55 19.33
C GLY A 553 20.41 -3.84 18.89
N PHE A 554 20.63 -4.03 17.62
CA PHE A 554 21.32 -5.18 17.01
C PHE A 554 22.50 -4.72 16.13
N TYR A 555 23.28 -5.66 15.64
CA TYR A 555 24.46 -5.43 14.83
C TYR A 555 24.28 -6.12 13.48
N ILE A 556 24.73 -5.48 12.39
CA ILE A 556 24.69 -6.04 11.03
C ILE A 556 26.11 -6.02 10.45
N LYS A 557 26.46 -7.05 9.71
CA LYS A 557 27.77 -7.17 9.04
C LYS A 557 27.65 -7.06 7.52
N SER A 558 26.76 -7.82 6.92
CA SER A 558 26.61 -7.89 5.46
C SER A 558 25.20 -8.28 5.05
N MET A 559 24.87 -7.95 3.79
CA MET A 559 23.67 -8.42 3.08
C MET A 559 24.12 -9.12 1.80
N THR A 560 23.82 -10.39 1.65
CA THR A 560 24.13 -11.17 0.45
C THR A 560 22.83 -11.43 -0.31
N PHE A 561 22.81 -11.00 -1.56
CA PHE A 561 21.66 -11.16 -2.45
C PHE A 561 21.88 -12.34 -3.39
N LYS A 562 21.00 -13.31 -3.34
CA LYS A 562 21.02 -14.51 -4.20
C LYS A 562 19.76 -14.51 -5.06
N LEU A 563 19.90 -14.68 -6.36
CA LEU A 563 18.77 -14.83 -7.25
C LEU A 563 18.00 -16.12 -6.91
N SER A 564 16.72 -16.01 -6.68
CA SER A 564 15.86 -17.18 -6.44
C SER A 564 15.72 -17.99 -7.72
N PRO A 565 15.93 -19.31 -7.68
CA PRO A 565 15.88 -20.12 -8.88
C PRO A 565 14.45 -20.20 -9.45
N VAL A 566 14.34 -20.18 -10.78
CA VAL A 566 13.11 -20.50 -11.49
C VAL A 566 13.13 -21.98 -11.82
N ILE A 567 12.29 -22.76 -11.16
CA ILE A 567 12.28 -24.22 -11.25
C ILE A 567 11.40 -24.68 -12.40
N ARG A 568 11.99 -25.38 -13.36
CA ARG A 568 11.26 -25.87 -14.54
C ARG A 568 10.42 -27.11 -14.19
N ILE A 569 9.12 -27.07 -14.54
CA ILE A 569 8.16 -28.16 -14.35
C ILE A 569 7.68 -28.67 -15.72
N PRO A 570 7.76 -29.98 -16.05
CA PRO A 570 8.23 -31.10 -15.22
C PRO A 570 9.69 -31.01 -14.85
N GLY A 571 10.04 -31.41 -13.62
CA GLY A 571 11.38 -31.34 -13.07
C GLY A 571 11.36 -31.57 -11.56
N THR A 572 12.52 -31.39 -10.93
CA THR A 572 12.69 -31.58 -9.49
C THR A 572 12.74 -30.22 -8.80
N LEU A 573 12.04 -30.12 -7.70
CA LEU A 573 11.98 -29.02 -6.76
C LEU A 573 12.71 -29.47 -5.50
N GLU A 574 13.92 -28.95 -5.29
CA GLU A 574 14.68 -29.18 -4.05
C GLU A 574 14.12 -28.23 -2.96
N MET A 575 14.04 -28.71 -1.72
CA MET A 575 13.34 -27.93 -0.69
C MET A 575 14.06 -26.65 -0.28
N GLU A 576 15.38 -26.57 -0.45
CA GLU A 576 16.19 -25.38 -0.17
C GLU A 576 16.09 -24.26 -1.25
N ASP A 577 15.52 -24.58 -2.41
CA ASP A 577 15.41 -23.65 -3.56
C ASP A 577 14.19 -22.71 -3.49
N PHE A 578 13.67 -22.49 -2.30
CA PHE A 578 12.51 -21.61 -2.12
C PHE A 578 12.84 -20.14 -2.36
N ALA A 579 11.85 -19.41 -2.87
CA ALA A 579 11.90 -17.97 -3.09
C ALA A 579 11.33 -17.15 -1.93
N ASN A 580 10.42 -17.77 -1.13
CA ASN A 580 9.79 -17.16 0.03
C ASN A 580 9.40 -18.28 1.03
N CYS A 581 9.28 -17.93 2.31
CA CYS A 581 8.90 -18.90 3.35
C CYS A 581 8.24 -18.23 4.56
N SER A 582 7.55 -19.02 5.35
CA SER A 582 7.13 -18.63 6.70
C SER A 582 8.32 -18.57 7.67
N ASP A 583 8.10 -17.96 8.82
CA ASP A 583 9.04 -18.06 9.94
C ASP A 583 9.17 -19.53 10.39
N GLY A 584 10.32 -19.86 10.99
CA GLY A 584 10.57 -21.17 11.57
C GLY A 584 11.09 -22.22 10.60
N ILE A 585 11.22 -21.93 9.31
CA ILE A 585 11.76 -22.86 8.31
C ILE A 585 13.22 -23.23 8.65
N ASP A 586 13.46 -24.52 8.79
CA ASP A 586 14.76 -25.09 9.14
C ASP A 586 15.31 -25.94 7.98
N ILE A 587 16.34 -25.45 7.29
CA ILE A 587 17.06 -26.21 6.25
C ILE A 587 18.29 -26.84 6.89
N ILE A 588 18.25 -28.17 7.05
CA ILE A 588 19.28 -28.95 7.74
C ILE A 588 20.10 -29.80 6.78
N ASN A 589 21.32 -30.12 7.18
CA ASN A 589 22.15 -31.09 6.46
C ASN A 589 21.65 -32.52 6.74
N SER A 590 21.42 -33.25 5.66
CA SER A 590 21.15 -34.71 5.68
C SER A 590 22.25 -35.45 4.95
N ASN A 591 22.21 -36.79 4.95
CA ASN A 591 23.19 -37.63 4.26
C ASN A 591 23.24 -37.40 2.74
N ASP A 592 22.13 -36.94 2.15
CA ASP A 592 21.95 -36.75 0.70
C ASP A 592 21.96 -35.27 0.28
N GLY A 593 22.21 -34.30 1.18
CA GLY A 593 22.21 -32.88 0.89
C GLY A 593 21.45 -32.05 1.91
N LEU A 594 20.95 -30.87 1.48
CA LEU A 594 20.10 -29.99 2.27
C LEU A 594 18.65 -30.47 2.18
N VAL A 595 17.93 -30.43 3.29
CA VAL A 595 16.52 -30.83 3.36
C VAL A 595 15.71 -29.86 4.24
N LEU A 596 14.43 -29.71 3.98
CA LEU A 596 13.51 -29.11 4.93
C LEU A 596 13.33 -30.05 6.12
N GLY A 597 13.80 -29.62 7.27
CA GLY A 597 13.81 -30.41 8.49
C GLY A 597 12.91 -29.87 9.59
N ASN A 598 12.71 -30.68 10.63
CA ASN A 598 12.04 -30.28 11.87
C ASN A 598 10.69 -29.54 11.68
N THR A 599 9.96 -29.89 10.64
CA THR A 599 8.76 -29.14 10.21
C THR A 599 7.69 -29.03 11.31
N SER A 600 7.06 -27.87 11.37
CA SER A 600 5.97 -27.54 12.29
C SER A 600 4.66 -27.23 11.55
N ASN A 601 3.53 -27.29 12.27
CA ASN A 601 2.23 -26.99 11.70
C ASN A 601 2.13 -25.52 11.29
N GLY A 602 1.62 -25.26 10.07
CA GLY A 602 1.40 -23.91 9.56
C GLY A 602 2.60 -23.31 8.82
N GLU A 603 3.76 -23.96 8.84
CA GLU A 603 4.91 -23.57 8.03
C GLU A 603 4.63 -23.75 6.54
N TRP A 604 5.27 -22.91 5.72
CA TRP A 604 5.16 -22.98 4.26
C TRP A 604 6.42 -22.45 3.56
N LEU A 605 6.62 -22.95 2.32
CA LEU A 605 7.65 -22.49 1.39
C LEU A 605 7.04 -22.19 0.04
N GLU A 606 7.45 -21.10 -0.60
CA GLU A 606 7.04 -20.72 -1.96
C GLU A 606 8.21 -20.84 -2.94
N TYR A 607 7.89 -21.26 -4.14
CA TYR A 607 8.81 -21.46 -5.24
C TYR A 607 8.31 -20.75 -6.50
N ILE A 608 9.22 -20.21 -7.29
CA ILE A 608 8.92 -19.74 -8.64
C ILE A 608 9.09 -20.93 -9.59
N ILE A 609 8.04 -21.30 -10.27
CA ILE A 609 8.07 -22.39 -11.24
C ILE A 609 7.81 -21.87 -12.66
N ASP A 610 8.46 -22.49 -13.66
CA ASP A 610 8.18 -22.31 -15.07
C ASP A 610 7.62 -23.61 -15.64
N VAL A 611 6.31 -23.64 -15.87
CA VAL A 611 5.58 -24.81 -16.33
C VAL A 611 5.63 -24.85 -17.85
N THR A 612 6.20 -25.90 -18.41
CA THR A 612 6.41 -26.01 -19.86
C THR A 612 5.21 -26.49 -20.65
N HIS A 613 4.24 -27.14 -19.99
CA HIS A 613 3.05 -27.72 -20.65
C HIS A 613 1.80 -27.56 -19.80
N THR A 614 0.74 -27.03 -20.37
CA THR A 614 -0.59 -27.09 -19.77
C THR A 614 -1.09 -28.54 -19.76
N SER A 615 -1.34 -29.11 -18.59
CA SER A 615 -1.85 -30.49 -18.46
C SER A 615 -2.56 -30.74 -17.14
N SER A 616 -3.55 -31.64 -17.18
CA SER A 616 -4.19 -32.23 -15.97
C SER A 616 -3.60 -33.57 -15.57
N LYS A 617 -2.51 -34.00 -16.25
CA LYS A 617 -1.92 -35.34 -16.06
C LYS A 617 -0.60 -35.32 -15.30
N TYR A 618 -0.32 -34.25 -14.59
CA TYR A 618 0.85 -34.18 -13.73
C TYR A 618 0.77 -35.20 -12.59
N SER A 619 1.93 -35.77 -12.25
CA SER A 619 2.14 -36.55 -11.03
C SER A 619 3.39 -36.06 -10.31
N TYR A 620 3.50 -36.43 -9.04
CA TYR A 620 4.66 -36.07 -8.22
C TYR A 620 5.22 -37.30 -7.49
N GLU A 621 6.51 -37.22 -7.18
CA GLU A 621 7.23 -38.10 -6.26
C GLU A 621 7.92 -37.19 -5.23
N ALA A 622 7.54 -37.35 -3.95
CA ALA A 622 8.13 -36.62 -2.83
C ALA A 622 9.03 -37.55 -2.03
N VAL A 623 10.26 -37.13 -1.79
CA VAL A 623 11.22 -37.84 -0.93
C VAL A 623 11.06 -37.29 0.48
N VAL A 624 10.57 -38.14 1.40
CA VAL A 624 10.10 -37.70 2.72
C VAL A 624 10.52 -38.68 3.83
N SER A 625 10.64 -38.17 5.06
CA SER A 625 10.86 -39.02 6.24
C SER A 625 10.03 -38.52 7.42
N SER A 626 9.66 -39.44 8.33
CA SER A 626 9.02 -39.11 9.60
C SER A 626 9.22 -40.21 10.64
N ALA A 627 9.58 -39.84 11.86
CA ALA A 627 9.69 -40.81 12.98
C ALA A 627 8.31 -41.25 13.48
N ALA A 628 7.26 -40.46 13.29
CA ALA A 628 5.92 -40.74 13.77
C ALA A 628 4.89 -40.70 12.63
N SER A 629 3.71 -41.26 12.85
CA SER A 629 2.60 -41.17 11.91
C SER A 629 1.87 -39.82 12.01
N GLY A 630 1.23 -39.39 10.91
CA GLY A 630 0.32 -38.24 10.91
C GLY A 630 0.85 -36.97 10.26
N ALA A 631 2.12 -36.90 9.89
CA ALA A 631 2.69 -35.79 9.18
C ALA A 631 2.06 -35.63 7.77
N LYS A 632 1.80 -34.38 7.38
CA LYS A 632 1.11 -34.05 6.12
C LYS A 632 1.54 -32.69 5.59
N PHE A 633 1.58 -32.56 4.27
CA PHE A 633 1.69 -31.27 3.59
C PHE A 633 0.79 -31.22 2.36
N SER A 634 0.52 -30.01 1.88
CA SER A 634 -0.20 -29.79 0.61
C SER A 634 0.68 -29.06 -0.38
N ILE A 635 0.39 -29.31 -1.68
CA ILE A 635 0.99 -28.64 -2.82
C ILE A 635 -0.08 -27.73 -3.40
N THR A 636 0.17 -26.43 -3.45
CA THR A 636 -0.78 -25.40 -3.92
C THR A 636 -0.14 -24.50 -4.96
N LEU A 637 -0.94 -23.96 -5.88
CA LEU A 637 -0.58 -22.81 -6.70
C LEU A 637 -1.14 -21.55 -6.06
N ILE A 638 -0.39 -20.46 -6.18
CA ILE A 638 -0.80 -19.12 -5.75
C ILE A 638 -1.01 -18.30 -7.03
N ASP A 639 -2.22 -17.76 -7.22
CA ASP A 639 -2.49 -16.86 -8.34
C ASP A 639 -2.02 -15.42 -8.05
N SER A 640 -2.17 -14.52 -9.03
CA SER A 640 -1.80 -13.09 -8.91
C SER A 640 -2.51 -12.37 -7.78
N ASP A 641 -3.68 -12.85 -7.38
CA ASP A 641 -4.49 -12.26 -6.31
C ASP A 641 -4.21 -12.90 -4.94
N GLY A 642 -3.20 -13.80 -4.87
CA GLY A 642 -2.81 -14.50 -3.65
C GLY A 642 -3.75 -15.66 -3.27
N LYS A 643 -4.68 -16.04 -4.16
CA LYS A 643 -5.62 -17.12 -3.89
C LYS A 643 -4.99 -18.48 -4.13
N GLU A 644 -5.18 -19.39 -3.17
CA GLU A 644 -4.62 -20.73 -3.21
C GLU A 644 -5.51 -21.72 -4.00
N LYS A 645 -4.87 -22.48 -4.90
CA LYS A 645 -5.47 -23.61 -5.63
C LYS A 645 -4.72 -24.88 -5.25
N THR A 646 -5.31 -25.72 -4.44
CA THR A 646 -4.70 -26.99 -4.01
C THR A 646 -4.55 -27.96 -5.20
N LEU A 647 -3.33 -28.39 -5.45
CA LEU A 647 -2.97 -29.39 -6.47
C LEU A 647 -2.94 -30.81 -5.90
N GLY A 648 -2.51 -30.96 -4.65
CA GLY A 648 -2.39 -32.25 -4.00
C GLY A 648 -2.20 -32.17 -2.49
N SER A 649 -2.43 -33.26 -1.81
CA SER A 649 -2.14 -33.43 -0.38
C SER A 649 -1.34 -34.72 -0.19
N VAL A 650 -0.23 -34.62 0.54
CA VAL A 650 0.71 -35.70 0.78
C VAL A 650 0.63 -36.12 2.25
N SER A 651 0.25 -37.36 2.49
CA SER A 651 0.40 -37.99 3.81
C SER A 651 1.77 -38.66 3.87
N VAL A 652 2.63 -38.17 4.77
CA VAL A 652 3.99 -38.66 4.93
C VAL A 652 3.94 -40.03 5.63
N PRO A 653 4.58 -41.09 5.09
CA PRO A 653 4.64 -42.38 5.74
C PRO A 653 5.48 -42.31 7.04
N GLN A 654 5.20 -43.15 7.99
CA GLN A 654 6.09 -43.36 9.15
C GLN A 654 7.27 -44.19 8.68
N THR A 655 8.45 -43.57 8.56
CA THR A 655 9.68 -44.21 8.09
C THR A 655 10.55 -44.72 9.23
N GLY A 656 10.12 -44.46 10.49
CA GLY A 656 10.80 -44.92 11.71
C GLY A 656 11.90 -43.96 12.22
N SER A 657 12.43 -43.07 11.36
CA SER A 657 13.44 -42.07 11.69
C SER A 657 13.30 -40.86 10.77
N LEU A 658 13.75 -39.68 11.19
CA LEU A 658 13.87 -38.49 10.36
C LEU A 658 15.01 -38.58 9.33
N ASP A 659 15.95 -39.55 9.50
CA ASP A 659 17.05 -39.82 8.57
C ASP A 659 16.75 -40.95 7.59
N SER A 660 15.56 -41.58 7.69
CA SER A 660 15.16 -42.70 6.83
C SER A 660 14.11 -42.20 5.81
N TYR A 661 14.54 -41.98 4.59
CA TYR A 661 13.68 -41.39 3.53
C TYR A 661 12.97 -42.47 2.73
N GLU A 662 11.72 -42.21 2.36
CA GLU A 662 10.91 -42.99 1.43
C GLU A 662 10.31 -42.09 0.36
N VAL A 663 10.03 -42.68 -0.82
CA VAL A 663 9.36 -41.97 -1.93
C VAL A 663 7.84 -42.10 -1.79
N LYS A 664 7.15 -40.96 -1.75
CA LYS A 664 5.69 -40.89 -1.77
C LYS A 664 5.20 -40.33 -3.09
N SER A 665 4.60 -41.19 -3.93
CA SER A 665 4.04 -40.78 -5.23
C SER A 665 2.58 -40.38 -5.14
N GLY A 666 2.15 -39.46 -6.00
CA GLY A 666 0.76 -39.03 -6.12
C GLY A 666 0.44 -38.35 -7.45
N LYS A 667 -0.84 -38.12 -7.69
CA LYS A 667 -1.34 -37.40 -8.87
C LYS A 667 -1.75 -35.99 -8.50
N ILE A 668 -1.48 -35.06 -9.38
CA ILE A 668 -2.02 -33.69 -9.29
C ILE A 668 -3.50 -33.75 -9.68
N ARG A 669 -4.36 -33.03 -8.94
CA ARG A 669 -5.82 -33.10 -9.10
C ARG A 669 -6.38 -32.09 -10.10
N ASN A 670 -5.63 -31.05 -10.39
CA ASN A 670 -6.06 -29.92 -11.20
C ASN A 670 -5.11 -29.71 -12.40
N THR A 671 -5.58 -29.06 -13.44
CA THR A 671 -4.72 -28.61 -14.53
C THR A 671 -3.71 -27.59 -14.00
N ILE A 672 -2.45 -27.76 -14.37
CA ILE A 672 -1.40 -26.75 -14.23
C ILE A 672 -1.23 -26.12 -15.62
N GLU A 673 -1.38 -24.82 -15.70
CA GLU A 673 -1.21 -24.06 -16.95
C GLU A 673 0.29 -23.85 -17.23
N ALA A 674 0.66 -23.69 -18.50
CA ALA A 674 2.03 -23.35 -18.89
C ALA A 674 2.35 -21.88 -18.52
N GLY A 675 3.63 -21.61 -18.19
CA GLY A 675 4.16 -20.31 -17.85
C GLY A 675 4.68 -20.19 -16.42
N LYS A 676 5.16 -19.00 -16.07
CA LYS A 676 5.65 -18.72 -14.71
C LYS A 676 4.49 -18.67 -13.72
N GLN A 677 4.64 -19.35 -12.60
CA GLN A 677 3.65 -19.43 -11.52
C GLN A 677 4.36 -19.51 -10.16
N LYS A 678 3.62 -19.24 -9.08
CA LYS A 678 4.07 -19.49 -7.72
C LYS A 678 3.49 -20.81 -7.20
N LEU A 679 4.33 -21.69 -6.70
CA LEU A 679 3.93 -22.94 -6.07
C LEU A 679 4.28 -22.89 -4.60
N ARG A 680 3.34 -23.27 -3.72
CA ARG A 680 3.54 -23.29 -2.28
C ARG A 680 3.41 -24.70 -1.74
N ILE A 681 4.33 -25.08 -0.85
CA ILE A 681 4.25 -26.25 -0.01
C ILE A 681 3.81 -25.82 1.38
N ASN A 682 2.63 -26.26 1.81
CA ASN A 682 2.09 -25.91 3.14
C ASN A 682 2.19 -27.13 4.06
N ILE A 683 2.84 -27.00 5.21
CA ILE A 683 2.93 -28.02 6.24
C ILE A 683 1.64 -28.01 7.06
N THR A 684 0.73 -28.94 6.79
CA THR A 684 -0.56 -29.05 7.47
C THR A 684 -0.49 -29.86 8.76
N SER A 685 0.52 -30.70 8.89
CA SER A 685 0.88 -31.42 10.11
C SER A 685 2.38 -31.71 10.06
N GLY A 686 3.16 -31.11 10.95
CA GLY A 686 4.63 -31.19 10.96
C GLY A 686 5.19 -32.54 11.46
N ASN A 687 6.43 -32.51 11.97
CA ASN A 687 7.25 -33.66 12.40
C ASN A 687 7.68 -34.58 11.24
N CYS A 688 8.04 -34.00 10.12
CA CYS A 688 8.65 -34.68 8.99
C CYS A 688 9.80 -33.89 8.41
N ASN A 689 10.68 -34.58 7.67
CA ASN A 689 11.64 -33.95 6.78
C ASN A 689 11.20 -34.18 5.31
N ILE A 690 11.48 -33.21 4.46
CA ILE A 690 11.21 -33.27 3.02
C ILE A 690 12.50 -32.89 2.29
N ASP A 691 12.99 -33.79 1.42
CA ASP A 691 14.17 -33.58 0.62
C ASP A 691 13.81 -32.84 -0.67
N LYS A 692 12.97 -33.45 -1.49
CA LYS A 692 12.57 -32.90 -2.80
C LYS A 692 11.23 -33.40 -3.27
N ILE A 693 10.69 -32.70 -4.29
CA ILE A 693 9.47 -33.14 -4.99
C ILE A 693 9.75 -33.11 -6.50
N THR A 694 9.69 -34.26 -7.16
CA THR A 694 9.84 -34.37 -8.60
C THR A 694 8.48 -34.41 -9.28
N PHE A 695 8.21 -33.49 -10.18
CA PHE A 695 7.01 -33.44 -10.99
C PHE A 695 7.26 -34.09 -12.36
N THR A 696 6.34 -34.94 -12.79
CA THR A 696 6.36 -35.57 -14.10
C THR A 696 5.06 -35.32 -14.85
N CYS A 697 5.16 -35.18 -16.19
CA CYS A 697 4.01 -35.02 -17.06
C CYS A 697 4.23 -35.88 -18.31
N PRO A 698 3.41 -36.91 -18.57
CA PRO A 698 3.56 -37.78 -19.75
C PRO A 698 3.48 -37.01 -21.07
N GLU A 699 2.71 -35.92 -21.09
CA GLU A 699 2.50 -35.10 -22.30
C GLU A 699 3.69 -34.20 -22.59
N ALA A 700 4.46 -33.82 -21.58
CA ALA A 700 5.66 -33.00 -21.72
C ALA A 700 6.89 -33.77 -22.20
N SER A 701 6.90 -35.10 -22.06
CA SER A 701 8.04 -35.93 -22.45
C SER A 701 8.27 -36.01 -23.96
N GLY A 702 7.27 -35.62 -24.78
CA GLY A 702 7.29 -35.76 -26.24
C GLY A 702 7.48 -37.19 -26.70
N ILE A 703 7.34 -38.16 -25.78
CA ILE A 703 7.46 -39.60 -26.04
C ILE A 703 6.06 -40.20 -25.93
N SER A 704 5.50 -40.61 -27.06
CA SER A 704 4.26 -41.38 -27.11
C SER A 704 4.59 -42.87 -27.20
N GLU A 705 3.82 -43.72 -26.47
CA GLU A 705 3.86 -45.15 -26.70
C GLU A 705 3.20 -45.44 -28.08
N MET A 706 3.90 -46.16 -28.96
CA MET A 706 3.31 -46.68 -30.19
C MET A 706 2.55 -47.96 -29.91
N THR A 707 1.29 -47.99 -30.28
CA THR A 707 0.55 -49.26 -30.45
C THR A 707 1.07 -50.00 -31.67
N SER A 708 0.98 -51.33 -31.66
CA SER A 708 1.54 -52.21 -32.69
C SER A 708 1.07 -51.93 -34.15
N ASN A 709 0.01 -51.12 -34.32
CA ASN A 709 -0.55 -50.77 -35.66
C ASN A 709 0.04 -49.48 -36.24
N GLU A 710 0.75 -48.64 -35.49
CA GLU A 710 1.33 -47.35 -35.98
C GLU A 710 2.73 -47.55 -36.62
N ALA A 711 3.36 -48.71 -36.41
CA ALA A 711 4.70 -48.99 -36.90
C ALA A 711 4.78 -49.35 -38.40
N ALA A 712 3.63 -49.47 -39.07
CA ALA A 712 3.58 -50.07 -40.44
C ALA A 712 3.91 -49.11 -41.59
N ASN A 713 3.99 -47.78 -41.42
CA ASN A 713 4.06 -46.83 -42.54
C ASN A 713 5.04 -45.65 -42.33
N GLY A 714 6.25 -45.85 -41.89
CA GLY A 714 7.25 -44.76 -41.85
C GLY A 714 8.67 -45.22 -41.59
N ASN A 715 9.67 -44.44 -42.04
CA ASN A 715 11.08 -44.65 -41.67
C ASN A 715 11.25 -44.36 -40.18
N ILE A 716 11.68 -45.32 -39.42
CA ILE A 716 11.96 -45.24 -37.99
C ILE A 716 13.47 -45.15 -37.77
N TYR A 717 13.89 -44.26 -36.87
CA TYR A 717 15.29 -44.03 -36.50
C TYR A 717 15.48 -44.21 -35.00
N ASN A 718 16.62 -44.72 -34.54
CA ASN A 718 17.00 -44.71 -33.16
C ASN A 718 17.42 -43.27 -32.72
N LEU A 719 17.70 -43.06 -31.44
CA LEU A 719 18.13 -41.74 -30.94
C LEU A 719 19.47 -41.27 -31.47
N SER A 720 20.27 -42.17 -32.07
CA SER A 720 21.55 -41.84 -32.76
C SER A 720 21.33 -41.50 -34.23
N GLY A 721 20.08 -41.38 -34.73
CA GLY A 721 19.76 -41.05 -36.10
C GLY A 721 19.91 -42.19 -37.08
N GLN A 722 20.16 -43.42 -36.65
CA GLN A 722 20.27 -44.60 -37.53
C GLN A 722 18.87 -45.15 -37.79
N LYS A 723 18.60 -45.45 -39.06
CA LYS A 723 17.36 -46.12 -39.48
C LYS A 723 17.29 -47.53 -38.90
N VAL A 724 16.18 -47.85 -38.22
CA VAL A 724 15.95 -49.16 -37.60
C VAL A 724 14.71 -49.82 -38.16
N ASP A 725 14.66 -51.15 -38.07
CA ASP A 725 13.55 -51.93 -38.59
C ASP A 725 12.37 -52.02 -37.59
N ALA A 726 11.28 -52.63 -38.07
CA ALA A 726 10.07 -52.80 -37.27
C ALA A 726 10.23 -53.70 -36.01
N GLY A 727 11.34 -54.42 -35.91
CA GLY A 727 11.66 -55.29 -34.77
C GLY A 727 12.48 -54.60 -33.65
N TYR A 728 12.96 -53.35 -33.89
CA TYR A 728 13.77 -52.64 -32.94
C TYR A 728 12.95 -52.29 -31.68
N LYS A 729 13.50 -52.57 -30.50
CA LYS A 729 12.90 -52.23 -29.20
C LYS A 729 13.70 -51.13 -28.54
N GLY A 730 13.03 -50.14 -27.99
CA GLY A 730 13.65 -48.99 -27.35
C GLY A 730 13.10 -47.64 -27.88
N PHE A 731 13.87 -46.57 -27.63
CA PHE A 731 13.49 -45.23 -28.10
C PHE A 731 13.75 -45.07 -29.58
N ILE A 732 12.72 -44.66 -30.32
CA ILE A 732 12.77 -44.42 -31.77
C ILE A 732 12.24 -43.01 -32.09
N ILE A 733 12.66 -42.48 -33.23
CA ILE A 733 12.08 -41.32 -33.89
C ILE A 733 11.25 -41.78 -35.07
N ASN A 734 9.96 -41.54 -35.04
CA ASN A 734 9.04 -41.83 -36.14
C ASN A 734 8.29 -40.56 -36.54
N ASN A 735 8.39 -40.14 -37.79
CA ASN A 735 7.82 -38.91 -38.31
C ASN A 735 8.13 -37.67 -37.44
N GLY A 736 9.37 -37.55 -36.97
CA GLY A 736 9.85 -36.45 -36.13
C GLY A 736 9.42 -36.51 -34.64
N LYS A 737 8.66 -37.51 -34.23
CA LYS A 737 8.26 -37.74 -32.84
C LYS A 737 9.08 -38.82 -32.17
N LYS A 738 9.47 -38.60 -30.91
CA LYS A 738 10.14 -39.61 -30.06
C LYS A 738 9.08 -40.56 -29.50
N VAL A 739 9.28 -41.85 -29.67
CA VAL A 739 8.38 -42.89 -29.17
C VAL A 739 9.15 -44.06 -28.59
N ILE A 740 8.57 -44.74 -27.59
CA ILE A 740 9.08 -46.02 -27.07
C ILE A 740 8.39 -47.16 -27.84
N LYS A 741 9.20 -48.07 -28.33
CA LYS A 741 8.72 -49.32 -28.94
C LYS A 741 9.13 -50.49 -27.98
N ARG A 742 8.17 -51.13 -27.40
CA ARG A 742 8.33 -52.25 -26.45
C ARG A 742 8.45 -53.62 -27.15
#